data_efde13743422dcd0c8dbec91e03870aa
#
_entry.id   efde13743422dcd0c8dbec91e03870aa
#
_cell.length_a   1.000
_cell.length_b   1.000
_cell.length_c   1.000
_cell.angle_alpha   90.00
_cell.angle_beta   90.00
_cell.angle_gamma   90.00
#
_symmetry.space_group_name_H-M   'P 1'
#
loop_
_entity.id
_entity.type
_entity.pdbx_description
1 polymer ?
#
loop_
_entity_poly.entity_id
_entity_poly.type
_entity_poly.pdbx_seq_one_letter_code
_entity_poly.pdbx_strand_id
1 'polypeptide(L)'
;MFLLPNQQLERCDRVMQQRVKPHIHTTLAACTLRSFHNPGEPVPSSEFLAKVCNGQVPFEPFRVPGVWGTTWGTTWFEVNGHIDMAAVKGRKVELMVDLGWLDHRGPGFQSEGLVYRADGTAIKSANPRNHWIPLVYADGSSTVELDEHGDFTVYIEAAANPFVEGPTPFSPTELGEEATGTCDFPYTLSRMDVTIFNEDVFAYYMDLGTVSSLIRELKDDDPRYWQLAKALQRSLNIYDERDLETVSAARAALAGVLAEPAASSAINHIAIGHAHIDSAWLWPVRETRRKVARTVSNVLALMDEDPDFTYAMSSAQQYAWLEEEHPDLFARMKRRIEEGRFIPVGGMWVESDNMIPSGESLVRQITFGRRYFKEHLGVAPRGIWLPDSFGYTGSWPQIARRAGFDWFLTQKISWNDTTKFPHHSFMWEGIDGTRILTHFPPSDTYCSWMSMHELMYSQRNFLDKDLSRNAILLYGFGDGGGGPTREMTARIRRDHDLAGAPKIEFGTPDQLFDRVRKDIVDDAQGETPVFKGELYLELHRATLTAQQDMKRGCRQEESMLRVTEYLCAAARIKNPDYVYPREELDRIWKTLLLNQFHDILPGSAIAWVHRQARTEYARDIARLNEIALEAGRAIAVVEPDDATITDAVIAPYSRQACETWAVRPASSRAEAGTASMARVAVTHDGDTIVLDNGRLHVRIEADGTVSSIVDQRTNRELVPAGTRLGRYEMLKDEPFHWDAWDIQRDAFLTANALSEASIASVDETANGGAVVHAVTRAKGVEIRTGIALRPGSATLDFTADVDWHAVEQFLKVDMPVTVQAVNAQYECQYGLVERPINKNTRSDDAKFESCTHRFVRIADADYAAAVSTPPPTAPTSAPSTPMRHMAPAAAPWCGSRCCPHRCTPTHAPTKAHTPSRGLWSLTPI
;
A
#
# COMPACT_ATOMS: atom_id res chain seq x y z
N MET A 1 -21.19 30.68 -43.39
CA MET A 1 -20.82 30.92 -41.97
C MET A 1 -19.65 30.03 -41.66
N PHE A 2 -18.54 30.59 -41.25
CA PHE A 2 -17.36 29.81 -40.86
C PHE A 2 -17.64 29.08 -39.56
N LEU A 3 -17.25 27.81 -39.50
CA LEU A 3 -17.26 27.02 -38.26
C LEU A 3 -16.03 27.42 -37.43
N LEU A 4 -16.24 27.72 -36.17
CA LEU A 4 -15.19 28.05 -35.18
C LEU A 4 -15.19 26.99 -34.07
N PRO A 5 -14.42 25.89 -34.21
CA PRO A 5 -14.49 24.73 -33.30
C PRO A 5 -14.26 25.10 -31.85
N ASN A 6 -13.27 25.91 -31.51
CA ASN A 6 -13.00 26.32 -30.13
C ASN A 6 -14.20 27.00 -29.46
N GLN A 7 -14.91 27.88 -30.21
CA GLN A 7 -16.14 28.50 -29.69
C GLN A 7 -17.27 27.48 -29.51
N GLN A 8 -17.32 26.44 -30.35
CA GLN A 8 -18.30 25.38 -30.18
C GLN A 8 -17.97 24.49 -28.95
N LEU A 9 -16.69 24.26 -28.65
CA LEU A 9 -16.24 23.57 -27.48
C LEU A 9 -16.60 24.34 -26.20
N GLU A 10 -16.29 25.65 -26.14
CA GLU A 10 -16.68 26.52 -25.02
C GLU A 10 -18.20 26.56 -24.82
N ARG A 11 -18.94 26.62 -25.93
CA ARG A 11 -20.41 26.55 -25.89
C ARG A 11 -20.89 25.21 -25.39
N CYS A 12 -20.24 24.11 -25.83
CA CYS A 12 -20.57 22.76 -25.38
C CYS A 12 -20.40 22.63 -23.87
N ASP A 13 -19.24 23.03 -23.32
CA ASP A 13 -18.97 22.97 -21.88
C ASP A 13 -20.03 23.72 -21.08
N ARG A 14 -20.37 24.93 -21.52
CA ARG A 14 -21.42 25.71 -20.85
C ARG A 14 -22.79 25.04 -20.94
N VAL A 15 -23.17 24.52 -22.12
CA VAL A 15 -24.45 23.83 -22.31
C VAL A 15 -24.48 22.55 -21.47
N MET A 16 -23.43 21.76 -21.49
CA MET A 16 -23.33 20.54 -20.67
C MET A 16 -23.52 20.86 -19.19
N GLN A 17 -22.76 21.81 -18.64
CA GLN A 17 -22.77 22.06 -17.20
C GLN A 17 -24.01 22.83 -16.72
N GLN A 18 -24.50 23.82 -17.49
CA GLN A 18 -25.52 24.73 -17.03
C GLN A 18 -26.93 24.37 -17.51
N ARG A 19 -27.04 23.56 -18.60
CA ARG A 19 -28.33 23.32 -19.25
C ARG A 19 -28.70 21.86 -19.43
N VAL A 20 -27.74 20.93 -19.53
CA VAL A 20 -28.03 19.48 -19.65
C VAL A 20 -27.91 18.80 -18.29
N LYS A 21 -26.80 18.97 -17.58
CA LYS A 21 -26.52 18.34 -16.29
C LYS A 21 -27.65 18.55 -15.25
N PRO A 22 -28.22 19.75 -15.08
CA PRO A 22 -29.33 19.97 -14.13
C PRO A 22 -30.57 19.16 -14.43
N HIS A 23 -30.77 18.74 -15.68
CA HIS A 23 -31.95 17.97 -16.11
C HIS A 23 -31.76 16.45 -16.09
N ILE A 24 -30.54 15.96 -15.75
CA ILE A 24 -30.29 14.52 -15.59
C ILE A 24 -31.17 13.96 -14.47
N HIS A 25 -31.39 14.71 -13.40
CA HIS A 25 -32.29 14.34 -12.31
C HIS A 25 -33.40 15.36 -12.13
N THR A 26 -34.64 14.89 -12.13
CA THR A 26 -35.82 15.71 -11.81
C THR A 26 -36.24 15.43 -10.38
N THR A 27 -36.15 16.40 -9.49
CA THR A 27 -36.58 16.27 -8.10
C THR A 27 -38.08 16.06 -8.00
N LEU A 28 -38.51 15.03 -7.27
CA LEU A 28 -39.90 14.71 -6.95
C LEU A 28 -40.27 15.27 -5.59
N ALA A 29 -39.48 14.95 -4.57
CA ALA A 29 -39.70 15.34 -3.20
C ALA A 29 -38.40 15.38 -2.40
N ALA A 30 -38.34 16.25 -1.40
CA ALA A 30 -37.31 16.20 -0.38
C ALA A 30 -37.67 15.16 0.69
N CYS A 31 -36.69 14.44 1.22
CA CYS A 31 -36.88 13.51 2.32
C CYS A 31 -36.91 14.22 3.68
N THR A 32 -37.53 13.60 4.67
CA THR A 32 -37.42 14.01 6.07
C THR A 32 -36.38 13.15 6.77
N LEU A 33 -35.58 13.80 7.64
CA LEU A 33 -34.45 13.14 8.27
C LEU A 33 -34.49 13.24 9.79
N ARG A 34 -33.97 12.17 10.41
CA ARG A 34 -33.56 12.17 11.81
C ARG A 34 -32.13 11.67 11.88
N SER A 35 -31.34 12.09 12.85
CA SER A 35 -29.96 11.69 13.00
C SER A 35 -29.66 11.16 14.40
N PHE A 36 -28.66 10.27 14.46
CA PHE A 36 -28.06 9.79 15.69
C PHE A 36 -26.54 9.78 15.54
N HIS A 37 -25.86 10.54 16.38
CA HIS A 37 -24.39 10.49 16.43
C HIS A 37 -23.97 9.32 17.31
N ASN A 38 -23.23 8.36 16.74
CA ASN A 38 -22.70 7.22 17.47
C ASN A 38 -21.44 7.64 18.25
N PRO A 39 -21.46 7.63 19.59
CA PRO A 39 -20.28 8.00 20.37
C PRO A 39 -19.23 6.89 20.33
N GLY A 40 -17.97 7.26 20.07
CA GLY A 40 -16.80 6.38 20.06
C GLY A 40 -16.71 5.52 18.80
N GLU A 41 -16.26 4.28 18.97
CA GLU A 41 -16.01 3.37 17.85
C GLU A 41 -17.27 3.04 17.05
N PRO A 42 -17.16 2.84 15.73
CA PRO A 42 -18.29 2.39 14.90
C PRO A 42 -18.85 1.06 15.43
N VAL A 43 -20.16 1.00 15.55
CA VAL A 43 -20.88 -0.24 15.91
C VAL A 43 -21.19 -0.99 14.62
N PRO A 44 -21.04 -2.34 14.57
CA PRO A 44 -21.44 -3.12 13.41
C PRO A 44 -22.87 -2.80 12.97
N SER A 45 -23.08 -2.62 11.67
CA SER A 45 -24.39 -2.18 11.12
C SER A 45 -25.54 -3.09 11.52
N SER A 46 -25.33 -4.39 11.55
CA SER A 46 -26.32 -5.38 12.00
C SER A 46 -26.74 -5.18 13.45
N GLU A 47 -25.79 -4.90 14.34
CA GLU A 47 -26.07 -4.64 15.77
C GLU A 47 -26.79 -3.29 15.93
N PHE A 48 -26.34 -2.26 15.22
CA PHE A 48 -26.96 -0.94 15.28
C PHE A 48 -28.41 -0.98 14.80
N LEU A 49 -28.68 -1.56 13.63
CA LEU A 49 -30.01 -1.65 13.05
C LEU A 49 -30.94 -2.55 13.87
N ALA A 50 -30.43 -3.58 14.53
CA ALA A 50 -31.23 -4.35 15.50
C ALA A 50 -31.68 -3.47 16.68
N LYS A 51 -30.84 -2.56 17.19
CA LYS A 51 -31.22 -1.57 18.21
C LYS A 51 -32.26 -0.58 17.69
N VAL A 52 -32.15 -0.17 16.40
CA VAL A 52 -33.16 0.71 15.76
C VAL A 52 -34.51 0.01 15.71
N CYS A 53 -34.58 -1.23 15.21
CA CYS A 53 -35.82 -2.01 15.13
C CYS A 53 -36.46 -2.24 16.52
N ASN A 54 -35.69 -2.28 17.58
CA ASN A 54 -36.16 -2.41 18.95
C ASN A 54 -36.51 -1.06 19.62
N GLY A 55 -36.45 0.07 18.86
CA GLY A 55 -36.75 1.41 19.38
C GLY A 55 -35.75 1.92 20.44
N GLN A 56 -34.55 1.41 20.45
CA GLN A 56 -33.52 1.74 21.44
C GLN A 56 -32.60 2.89 21.02
N VAL A 57 -32.72 3.38 19.77
CA VAL A 57 -31.88 4.48 19.26
C VAL A 57 -32.65 5.78 19.30
N PRO A 58 -32.24 6.79 20.07
CA PRO A 58 -32.94 8.07 20.20
C PRO A 58 -32.56 9.00 19.03
N PHE A 59 -33.13 8.77 17.85
CA PHE A 59 -32.96 9.68 16.72
C PHE A 59 -33.59 11.05 16.99
N GLU A 60 -32.87 12.10 16.65
CA GLU A 60 -33.33 13.50 16.76
C GLU A 60 -33.65 14.07 15.36
N PRO A 61 -34.65 14.98 15.22
CA PRO A 61 -34.96 15.61 13.95
C PRO A 61 -33.73 16.33 13.36
N PHE A 62 -33.43 16.09 12.06
CA PHE A 62 -32.33 16.72 11.35
C PHE A 62 -32.86 17.54 10.17
N ARG A 63 -32.40 18.78 10.02
CA ARG A 63 -32.77 19.68 8.92
C ARG A 63 -31.73 19.66 7.81
N VAL A 64 -32.18 19.67 6.57
CA VAL A 64 -31.32 19.83 5.38
C VAL A 64 -31.52 21.27 4.85
N PRO A 65 -30.43 22.05 4.65
CA PRO A 65 -29.02 21.74 4.96
C PRO A 65 -28.75 21.74 6.49
N GLY A 66 -27.80 20.90 6.93
CA GLY A 66 -27.43 20.79 8.33
C GLY A 66 -26.00 20.26 8.54
N VAL A 67 -25.35 20.77 9.58
CA VAL A 67 -23.98 20.33 9.94
C VAL A 67 -24.02 19.00 10.67
N TRP A 68 -23.04 18.13 10.46
CA TRP A 68 -22.98 16.82 11.05
C TRP A 68 -21.56 16.29 11.17
N GLY A 69 -21.43 15.21 11.97
CA GLY A 69 -20.20 14.47 12.17
C GLY A 69 -19.25 15.14 13.15
N THR A 70 -18.42 14.32 13.75
CA THR A 70 -17.17 14.72 14.40
C THR A 70 -16.04 14.03 13.67
N THR A 71 -14.85 14.59 13.68
CA THR A 71 -13.68 14.00 13.04
C THR A 71 -13.52 12.54 13.47
N TRP A 72 -13.45 11.63 12.49
CA TRP A 72 -13.43 10.15 12.65
C TRP A 72 -14.70 9.55 13.26
N GLY A 73 -15.75 10.34 13.48
CA GLY A 73 -17.01 9.89 14.04
C GLY A 73 -17.95 9.26 13.03
N THR A 74 -19.00 8.61 13.52
CA THR A 74 -20.08 8.01 12.73
C THR A 74 -21.40 8.64 13.08
N THR A 75 -22.17 9.05 12.07
CA THR A 75 -23.53 9.54 12.24
C THR A 75 -24.48 8.67 11.42
N TRP A 76 -25.53 8.21 12.04
CA TRP A 76 -26.60 7.49 11.37
C TRP A 76 -27.74 8.46 11.04
N PHE A 77 -28.21 8.43 9.79
CA PHE A 77 -29.40 9.15 9.34
C PHE A 77 -30.52 8.17 9.06
N GLU A 78 -31.68 8.38 9.68
CA GLU A 78 -32.95 7.78 9.29
C GLU A 78 -33.59 8.69 8.25
N VAL A 79 -33.82 8.17 7.06
CA VAL A 79 -34.30 8.91 5.89
C VAL A 79 -35.65 8.37 5.50
N ASN A 80 -36.69 9.23 5.61
CA ASN A 80 -38.05 8.90 5.24
C ASN A 80 -38.45 9.66 3.97
N GLY A 81 -38.89 8.95 2.96
CA GLY A 81 -39.30 9.50 1.67
C GLY A 81 -40.59 8.89 1.16
N HIS A 82 -41.13 9.47 0.08
CA HIS A 82 -42.38 9.06 -0.58
C HIS A 82 -42.20 8.96 -2.09
N ILE A 83 -42.73 7.92 -2.71
CA ILE A 83 -42.77 7.69 -4.16
C ILE A 83 -44.20 7.40 -4.62
N ASP A 84 -44.76 8.29 -5.44
CA ASP A 84 -46.01 8.01 -6.15
C ASP A 84 -45.70 7.01 -7.30
N MET A 85 -45.91 5.74 -7.06
CA MET A 85 -45.61 4.66 -8.02
C MET A 85 -46.39 4.79 -9.33
N ALA A 86 -47.57 5.45 -9.34
CA ALA A 86 -48.33 5.69 -10.56
C ALA A 86 -47.70 6.78 -11.43
N ALA A 87 -47.16 7.82 -10.80
CA ALA A 87 -46.51 8.94 -11.46
C ALA A 87 -45.14 8.56 -12.05
N VAL A 88 -44.47 7.56 -11.46
CA VAL A 88 -43.11 7.14 -11.88
C VAL A 88 -43.06 5.86 -12.74
N LYS A 89 -44.19 5.36 -13.18
CA LYS A 89 -44.29 4.13 -13.96
C LYS A 89 -43.36 4.16 -15.18
N GLY A 90 -42.51 3.15 -15.30
CA GLY A 90 -41.55 3.03 -16.39
C GLY A 90 -40.34 3.97 -16.28
N ARG A 91 -40.11 4.59 -15.14
CA ARG A 91 -39.00 5.53 -14.88
C ARG A 91 -38.12 4.98 -13.78
N LYS A 92 -36.83 5.32 -13.83
CA LYS A 92 -35.90 5.06 -12.71
C LYS A 92 -36.01 6.14 -11.66
N VAL A 93 -36.16 5.73 -10.40
CA VAL A 93 -36.23 6.65 -9.25
C VAL A 93 -35.02 6.42 -8.36
N GLU A 94 -34.34 7.50 -7.99
CA GLU A 94 -33.13 7.50 -7.21
C GLU A 94 -33.20 8.48 -6.03
N LEU A 95 -32.59 8.10 -4.90
CA LEU A 95 -32.31 9.04 -3.83
C LEU A 95 -30.97 9.71 -4.14
N MET A 96 -31.00 11.04 -4.27
CA MET A 96 -29.80 11.86 -4.42
C MET A 96 -29.30 12.30 -3.07
N VAL A 97 -28.04 11.96 -2.78
CA VAL A 97 -27.39 12.23 -1.50
C VAL A 97 -26.22 13.19 -1.70
N ASP A 98 -26.11 14.20 -0.83
CA ASP A 98 -24.92 15.02 -0.70
C ASP A 98 -24.62 15.23 0.79
N LEU A 99 -23.60 14.51 1.28
CA LEU A 99 -23.14 14.54 2.66
C LEU A 99 -22.23 15.75 2.98
N GLY A 100 -22.08 16.68 2.05
CA GLY A 100 -21.24 17.88 2.20
C GLY A 100 -19.85 17.72 1.57
N TRP A 101 -19.80 17.12 0.39
CA TRP A 101 -18.55 16.87 -0.30
C TRP A 101 -17.95 18.10 -0.96
N LEU A 102 -16.61 18.13 -1.00
CA LEU A 102 -15.84 19.10 -1.76
C LEU A 102 -15.59 18.57 -3.17
N ASP A 103 -16.06 19.27 -4.18
CA ASP A 103 -16.04 18.82 -5.59
C ASP A 103 -14.64 18.47 -6.13
N HIS A 104 -13.62 19.16 -5.63
CA HIS A 104 -12.24 18.96 -6.06
C HIS A 104 -11.54 17.77 -5.36
N ARG A 105 -12.23 17.08 -4.44
CA ARG A 105 -11.70 15.95 -3.69
C ARG A 105 -12.30 14.64 -4.17
N GLY A 106 -11.45 13.63 -4.29
CA GLY A 106 -11.86 12.28 -4.66
C GLY A 106 -12.61 11.55 -3.54
N PRO A 107 -13.24 10.42 -3.87
CA PRO A 107 -13.70 9.46 -2.88
C PRO A 107 -12.54 8.96 -2.02
N GLY A 108 -12.84 8.59 -0.76
CA GLY A 108 -11.87 8.02 0.16
C GLY A 108 -11.21 9.01 1.11
N PHE A 109 -11.16 10.29 0.76
CA PHE A 109 -10.45 11.34 1.50
C PHE A 109 -11.38 12.30 2.24
N GLN A 110 -12.65 11.99 2.33
CA GLN A 110 -13.68 12.79 2.97
C GLN A 110 -14.86 11.90 3.40
N SER A 111 -15.98 12.50 3.79
CA SER A 111 -17.16 11.74 4.23
C SER A 111 -17.66 10.76 3.17
N GLU A 112 -18.16 9.63 3.63
CA GLU A 112 -18.77 8.59 2.80
C GLU A 112 -19.92 7.96 3.58
N GLY A 113 -20.90 7.41 2.86
CA GLY A 113 -22.02 6.73 3.48
C GLY A 113 -22.33 5.38 2.85
N LEU A 114 -22.90 4.47 3.65
CA LEU A 114 -23.51 3.23 3.16
C LEU A 114 -24.99 3.22 3.54
N VAL A 115 -25.84 2.94 2.55
CA VAL A 115 -27.29 2.97 2.71
C VAL A 115 -27.83 1.58 2.93
N TYR A 116 -28.69 1.41 3.93
CA TYR A 116 -29.28 0.16 4.35
C TYR A 116 -30.80 0.22 4.35
N ARG A 117 -31.43 -0.93 4.14
CA ARG A 117 -32.83 -1.15 4.54
C ARG A 117 -32.94 -1.37 6.06
N ALA A 118 -34.15 -1.33 6.56
CA ALA A 118 -34.44 -1.60 7.99
C ALA A 118 -34.05 -3.03 8.42
N ASP A 119 -34.08 -3.99 7.49
CA ASP A 119 -33.66 -5.38 7.73
C ASP A 119 -32.14 -5.58 7.80
N GLY A 120 -31.36 -4.51 7.58
CA GLY A 120 -29.89 -4.55 7.58
C GLY A 120 -29.27 -4.83 6.21
N THR A 121 -30.06 -5.06 5.17
CA THR A 121 -29.56 -5.27 3.81
C THR A 121 -28.92 -4.00 3.27
N ALA A 122 -27.65 -4.08 2.90
CA ALA A 122 -26.95 -2.97 2.26
C ALA A 122 -27.42 -2.75 0.83
N ILE A 123 -27.82 -1.51 0.51
CA ILE A 123 -28.27 -1.13 -0.83
C ILE A 123 -27.10 -0.69 -1.68
N LYS A 124 -26.52 0.48 -1.39
CA LYS A 124 -25.43 1.09 -2.15
C LYS A 124 -24.73 2.17 -1.31
N SER A 125 -23.46 2.41 -1.57
CA SER A 125 -22.73 3.54 -1.01
C SER A 125 -23.06 4.87 -1.68
N ALA A 126 -22.91 5.94 -0.90
CA ALA A 126 -22.87 7.31 -1.38
C ALA A 126 -21.49 7.91 -1.13
N ASN A 127 -20.88 8.48 -2.16
CA ASN A 127 -19.56 9.11 -2.11
C ASN A 127 -19.48 10.28 -3.12
N PRO A 128 -18.43 11.10 -3.13
CA PRO A 128 -18.35 12.32 -3.95
C PRO A 128 -18.54 12.13 -5.47
N ARG A 129 -18.45 10.91 -5.97
CA ARG A 129 -18.59 10.59 -7.40
C ARG A 129 -19.75 9.65 -7.70
N ASN A 130 -20.39 9.12 -6.67
CA ASN A 130 -21.53 8.21 -6.77
C ASN A 130 -22.64 8.68 -5.79
N HIS A 131 -23.31 9.76 -6.13
CA HIS A 131 -24.30 10.46 -5.29
C HIS A 131 -25.67 9.81 -5.25
N TRP A 132 -25.93 8.85 -6.14
CA TRP A 132 -27.25 8.27 -6.37
C TRP A 132 -27.40 6.91 -5.70
N ILE A 133 -28.57 6.66 -5.16
CA ILE A 133 -28.97 5.36 -4.59
C ILE A 133 -30.21 4.92 -5.35
N PRO A 134 -30.24 3.72 -5.97
CA PRO A 134 -31.41 3.23 -6.68
C PRO A 134 -32.53 2.96 -5.69
N LEU A 135 -33.73 3.44 -5.98
CA LEU A 135 -34.95 3.19 -5.22
C LEU A 135 -35.94 2.30 -6.00
N VAL A 136 -36.23 2.67 -7.24
CA VAL A 136 -37.14 1.94 -8.13
C VAL A 136 -36.53 1.86 -9.53
N TYR A 137 -36.51 0.67 -10.12
CA TYR A 137 -36.08 0.46 -11.51
C TYR A 137 -37.24 0.66 -12.49
N ALA A 138 -36.93 0.84 -13.78
CA ALA A 138 -37.91 1.09 -14.84
C ALA A 138 -38.94 -0.06 -15.01
N ASP A 139 -38.60 -1.28 -14.64
CA ASP A 139 -39.46 -2.45 -14.64
C ASP A 139 -40.45 -2.49 -13.45
N GLY A 140 -40.30 -1.55 -12.53
CA GLY A 140 -41.14 -1.43 -11.32
C GLY A 140 -40.59 -2.20 -10.11
N SER A 141 -39.47 -2.91 -10.25
CA SER A 141 -38.79 -3.51 -9.09
C SER A 141 -38.19 -2.45 -8.18
N SER A 142 -38.18 -2.70 -6.88
CA SER A 142 -37.70 -1.76 -5.87
C SER A 142 -36.57 -2.32 -5.04
N THR A 143 -35.61 -1.47 -4.71
CA THR A 143 -34.52 -1.77 -3.77
C THR A 143 -34.92 -1.51 -2.32
N VAL A 144 -35.99 -0.76 -2.09
CA VAL A 144 -36.54 -0.38 -0.78
C VAL A 144 -37.91 -1.03 -0.56
N GLU A 145 -38.28 -1.19 0.68
CA GLU A 145 -39.63 -1.59 1.04
C GLU A 145 -40.56 -0.36 0.96
N LEU A 146 -41.59 -0.47 0.12
CA LEU A 146 -42.61 0.56 -0.01
C LEU A 146 -43.89 0.08 0.69
N ASP A 147 -44.52 0.95 1.48
CA ASP A 147 -45.81 0.67 2.03
C ASP A 147 -46.95 0.90 1.01
N GLU A 148 -48.22 0.71 1.41
CA GLU A 148 -49.41 0.87 0.56
C GLU A 148 -49.59 2.31 0.04
N HIS A 149 -48.94 3.28 0.67
CA HIS A 149 -48.97 4.70 0.29
C HIS A 149 -47.79 5.11 -0.55
N GLY A 150 -46.77 4.27 -0.66
CA GLY A 150 -45.49 4.57 -1.37
C GLY A 150 -44.45 5.21 -0.46
N ASP A 151 -44.64 5.14 0.85
CA ASP A 151 -43.63 5.63 1.81
C ASP A 151 -42.53 4.58 2.04
N PHE A 152 -41.31 5.05 2.26
CA PHE A 152 -40.16 4.20 2.56
C PHE A 152 -39.26 4.80 3.64
N THR A 153 -38.52 3.93 4.31
CA THR A 153 -37.46 4.31 5.26
C THR A 153 -36.17 3.60 4.90
N VAL A 154 -35.07 4.35 4.85
CA VAL A 154 -33.69 3.82 4.74
C VAL A 154 -32.80 4.45 5.79
N TYR A 155 -31.69 3.78 6.08
CA TYR A 155 -30.70 4.23 7.05
C TYR A 155 -29.37 4.46 6.38
N ILE A 156 -28.68 5.55 6.69
CA ILE A 156 -27.37 5.87 6.16
C ILE A 156 -26.36 5.87 7.30
N GLU A 157 -25.40 4.96 7.23
CA GLU A 157 -24.21 5.00 8.07
C GLU A 157 -23.21 5.96 7.42
N ALA A 158 -23.08 7.17 7.95
CA ALA A 158 -22.18 8.20 7.42
C ALA A 158 -20.93 8.32 8.28
N ALA A 159 -19.76 8.13 7.66
CA ALA A 159 -18.44 8.33 8.26
C ALA A 159 -17.96 9.75 8.03
N ALA A 160 -17.62 10.47 9.10
CA ALA A 160 -17.04 11.80 9.03
C ALA A 160 -15.51 11.73 8.97
N ASN A 161 -14.98 11.07 7.95
CA ASN A 161 -13.53 10.97 7.72
C ASN A 161 -12.97 12.36 7.43
N PRO A 162 -11.93 12.81 8.15
CA PRO A 162 -11.36 14.12 7.91
C PRO A 162 -10.53 14.14 6.63
N PHE A 163 -10.38 15.32 6.05
CA PHE A 163 -9.44 15.54 4.98
C PHE A 163 -8.02 15.69 5.56
N VAL A 164 -7.32 14.58 5.76
CA VAL A 164 -6.01 14.50 6.43
C VAL A 164 -4.93 15.27 5.68
N GLU A 165 -4.96 15.28 4.35
CA GLU A 165 -3.99 16.03 3.54
C GLU A 165 -4.06 17.55 3.74
N GLY A 166 -5.21 18.06 4.20
CA GLY A 166 -5.41 19.49 4.43
C GLY A 166 -5.33 20.35 3.17
N PRO A 167 -5.22 21.69 3.32
CA PRO A 167 -5.09 22.61 2.19
C PRO A 167 -3.72 22.52 1.51
N THR A 168 -2.70 22.10 2.22
CA THR A 168 -1.34 21.79 1.72
C THR A 168 -1.14 20.28 1.87
N PRO A 169 -1.12 19.51 0.76
CA PRO A 169 -0.94 18.08 0.82
C PRO A 169 0.31 17.70 1.63
N PHE A 170 0.19 16.65 2.45
CA PHE A 170 1.28 16.08 3.25
C PHE A 170 1.95 17.05 4.24
N SER A 171 1.21 18.06 4.68
CA SER A 171 1.63 18.92 5.80
C SER A 171 1.34 18.26 7.15
N PRO A 172 2.04 18.64 8.24
CA PRO A 172 1.71 18.18 9.58
C PRO A 172 0.26 18.46 9.94
N THR A 173 -0.42 17.44 10.47
CA THR A 173 -1.81 17.57 10.87
C THR A 173 -2.10 16.77 12.14
N GLU A 174 -2.98 17.32 12.98
CA GLU A 174 -3.52 16.62 14.13
C GLU A 174 -4.61 15.60 13.74
N LEU A 175 -5.08 15.67 12.48
CA LEU A 175 -6.17 14.83 11.98
C LEU A 175 -5.76 13.37 11.73
N GLY A 176 -4.47 13.07 11.67
CA GLY A 176 -3.94 11.72 11.49
C GLY A 176 -3.99 10.84 12.74
N GLU A 177 -4.58 11.30 13.84
CA GLU A 177 -4.77 10.56 15.08
C GLU A 177 -6.12 10.92 15.69
N GLU A 178 -6.86 9.93 16.17
CA GLU A 178 -8.18 10.14 16.78
C GLU A 178 -8.11 11.05 18.02
N ALA A 179 -7.09 10.82 18.86
CA ALA A 179 -6.94 11.55 20.13
C ALA A 179 -6.62 13.05 19.94
N THR A 180 -6.11 13.43 18.78
CA THR A 180 -5.75 14.82 18.45
C THR A 180 -6.68 15.45 17.40
N GLY A 181 -7.56 14.66 16.82
CA GLY A 181 -8.57 15.15 15.87
C GLY A 181 -9.52 16.14 16.52
N THR A 182 -9.98 17.13 15.76
CA THR A 182 -10.94 18.13 16.27
C THR A 182 -12.33 17.53 16.47
N CYS A 183 -13.08 18.05 17.44
CA CYS A 183 -14.48 17.69 17.65
C CYS A 183 -15.45 18.57 16.83
N ASP A 184 -14.95 19.36 15.88
CA ASP A 184 -15.75 20.22 15.03
C ASP A 184 -16.59 19.37 14.06
N PHE A 185 -17.73 19.91 13.63
CA PHE A 185 -18.60 19.29 12.63
C PHE A 185 -18.08 19.61 11.22
N PRO A 186 -17.33 18.70 10.57
CA PRO A 186 -16.61 19.04 9.34
C PRO A 186 -17.50 19.09 8.10
N TYR A 187 -18.73 18.57 8.16
CA TYR A 187 -19.57 18.40 7.00
C TYR A 187 -20.92 19.07 7.12
N THR A 188 -21.47 19.50 5.96
CA THR A 188 -22.84 20.02 5.85
C THR A 188 -23.61 19.15 4.88
N LEU A 189 -24.51 18.29 5.36
CA LEU A 189 -25.43 17.56 4.51
C LEU A 189 -26.32 18.57 3.77
N SER A 190 -26.20 18.63 2.44
CA SER A 190 -26.81 19.69 1.61
C SER A 190 -28.01 19.19 0.82
N ARG A 191 -28.10 17.85 0.56
CA ARG A 191 -29.17 17.31 -0.28
C ARG A 191 -29.57 15.89 0.15
N MET A 192 -30.87 15.64 0.14
CA MET A 192 -31.48 14.33 0.34
C MET A 192 -32.85 14.32 -0.34
N ASP A 193 -32.88 14.05 -1.65
CA ASP A 193 -34.04 14.17 -2.50
C ASP A 193 -34.36 12.87 -3.25
N VAL A 194 -35.64 12.54 -3.35
CA VAL A 194 -36.16 11.54 -4.31
C VAL A 194 -36.24 12.20 -5.68
N THR A 195 -35.63 11.55 -6.67
CA THR A 195 -35.55 12.09 -8.03
C THR A 195 -35.86 11.05 -9.09
N ILE A 196 -36.32 11.50 -10.26
CA ILE A 196 -36.33 10.70 -11.49
C ILE A 196 -34.97 10.86 -12.20
N PHE A 197 -34.32 9.75 -12.57
CA PHE A 197 -33.18 9.74 -13.44
C PHE A 197 -33.62 9.75 -14.91
N ASN A 198 -33.24 10.83 -15.65
CA ASN A 198 -33.59 11.02 -17.06
C ASN A 198 -32.50 10.39 -17.94
N GLU A 199 -32.67 9.12 -18.33
CA GLU A 199 -31.67 8.33 -19.06
C GLU A 199 -31.29 8.97 -20.41
N ASP A 200 -32.25 9.53 -21.15
CA ASP A 200 -31.97 10.18 -22.44
C ASP A 200 -31.15 11.47 -22.27
N VAL A 201 -31.43 12.28 -21.25
CA VAL A 201 -30.66 13.47 -20.92
C VAL A 201 -29.23 13.10 -20.49
N PHE A 202 -29.10 12.08 -19.65
CA PHE A 202 -27.79 11.53 -19.28
C PHE A 202 -27.04 11.02 -20.50
N ALA A 203 -27.70 10.26 -21.38
CA ALA A 203 -27.09 9.77 -22.61
C ALA A 203 -26.63 10.91 -23.52
N TYR A 204 -27.43 11.99 -23.64
CA TYR A 204 -27.02 13.18 -24.40
C TYR A 204 -25.82 13.89 -23.77
N TYR A 205 -25.79 14.04 -22.45
CA TYR A 205 -24.65 14.57 -21.71
C TYR A 205 -23.36 13.80 -22.03
N MET A 206 -23.44 12.46 -22.05
CA MET A 206 -22.31 11.59 -22.38
C MET A 206 -21.90 11.67 -23.87
N ASP A 207 -22.87 11.74 -24.79
CA ASP A 207 -22.61 11.90 -26.23
C ASP A 207 -21.84 13.21 -26.51
N LEU A 208 -22.27 14.32 -25.89
CA LEU A 208 -21.56 15.61 -25.97
C LEU A 208 -20.14 15.52 -25.38
N GLY A 209 -20.00 14.84 -24.25
CA GLY A 209 -18.70 14.62 -23.58
C GLY A 209 -17.72 13.85 -24.47
N THR A 210 -18.14 12.74 -25.08
CA THR A 210 -17.33 11.96 -26.00
C THR A 210 -16.90 12.79 -27.22
N VAL A 211 -17.83 13.46 -27.91
CA VAL A 211 -17.52 14.24 -29.10
C VAL A 211 -16.62 15.43 -28.79
N SER A 212 -16.91 16.19 -27.74
CA SER A 212 -16.12 17.37 -27.37
C SER A 212 -14.72 17.01 -26.90
N SER A 213 -14.56 15.92 -26.14
CA SER A 213 -13.24 15.47 -25.68
C SER A 213 -12.39 14.91 -26.82
N LEU A 214 -12.99 14.19 -27.78
CA LEU A 214 -12.25 13.71 -28.95
C LEU A 214 -11.79 14.88 -29.85
N ILE A 215 -12.62 15.91 -30.07
CA ILE A 215 -12.19 17.12 -30.80
C ILE A 215 -10.93 17.75 -30.17
N ARG A 216 -10.82 17.77 -28.82
CA ARG A 216 -9.66 18.33 -28.11
C ARG A 216 -8.37 17.54 -28.31
N GLU A 217 -8.48 16.24 -28.57
CA GLU A 217 -7.33 15.35 -28.81
C GLU A 217 -6.87 15.31 -30.28
N LEU A 218 -7.73 15.66 -31.20
CA LEU A 218 -7.41 15.71 -32.63
C LEU A 218 -6.80 17.05 -33.01
N LYS A 219 -6.00 17.01 -34.07
CA LYS A 219 -5.45 18.24 -34.71
C LYS A 219 -6.42 18.81 -35.74
N ASP A 220 -6.32 20.09 -36.00
CA ASP A 220 -7.16 20.79 -36.97
C ASP A 220 -6.82 20.47 -38.44
N ASP A 221 -5.71 19.79 -38.70
CA ASP A 221 -5.36 19.23 -40.00
C ASP A 221 -6.05 17.88 -40.29
N ASP A 222 -6.67 17.27 -39.26
CA ASP A 222 -7.45 16.04 -39.41
C ASP A 222 -8.88 16.34 -39.89
N PRO A 223 -9.36 15.77 -41.00
CA PRO A 223 -10.75 15.94 -41.45
C PRO A 223 -11.78 15.53 -40.35
N ARG A 224 -11.45 14.59 -39.52
CA ARG A 224 -12.30 14.10 -38.44
C ARG A 224 -12.62 15.18 -37.40
N TYR A 225 -11.64 16.03 -37.07
CA TYR A 225 -11.82 17.22 -36.23
C TYR A 225 -12.99 18.10 -36.70
N TRP A 226 -13.04 18.40 -38.02
CA TRP A 226 -14.07 19.25 -38.58
C TRP A 226 -15.43 18.57 -38.71
N GLN A 227 -15.46 17.27 -38.97
CA GLN A 227 -16.71 16.48 -39.01
C GLN A 227 -17.39 16.48 -37.64
N LEU A 228 -16.62 16.19 -36.57
CA LEU A 228 -17.08 16.19 -35.18
C LEU A 228 -17.56 17.59 -34.77
N ALA A 229 -16.77 18.64 -35.04
CA ALA A 229 -17.13 20.02 -34.74
C ALA A 229 -18.43 20.46 -35.42
N LYS A 230 -18.67 20.01 -36.67
CA LYS A 230 -19.90 20.28 -37.41
C LYS A 230 -21.10 19.55 -36.82
N ALA A 231 -20.95 18.29 -36.46
CA ALA A 231 -21.99 17.53 -35.81
C ALA A 231 -22.34 18.11 -34.43
N LEU A 232 -21.34 18.50 -33.65
CA LEU A 232 -21.49 19.16 -32.36
C LEU A 232 -22.29 20.46 -32.50
N GLN A 233 -21.93 21.32 -33.46
CA GLN A 233 -22.67 22.56 -33.72
C GLN A 233 -24.14 22.30 -34.03
N ARG A 234 -24.44 21.28 -34.87
CA ARG A 234 -25.83 20.92 -35.21
C ARG A 234 -26.61 20.45 -34.00
N SER A 235 -26.04 19.56 -33.22
CA SER A 235 -26.64 19.03 -32.00
C SER A 235 -26.96 20.14 -30.99
N LEU A 236 -25.99 21.01 -30.69
CA LEU A 236 -26.17 22.15 -29.79
C LEU A 236 -27.21 23.18 -30.28
N ASN A 237 -27.49 23.25 -31.57
CA ASN A 237 -28.54 24.13 -32.14
C ASN A 237 -29.94 23.53 -32.04
N ILE A 238 -30.07 22.21 -31.91
CA ILE A 238 -31.34 21.50 -31.80
C ILE A 238 -31.81 21.46 -30.33
N TYR A 239 -30.89 21.29 -29.39
CA TYR A 239 -31.21 21.13 -27.97
C TYR A 239 -31.84 22.41 -27.37
N ASP A 240 -33.00 22.27 -26.72
CA ASP A 240 -33.66 23.31 -25.92
C ASP A 240 -33.98 22.75 -24.52
N GLU A 241 -33.39 23.37 -23.48
CA GLU A 241 -33.56 22.94 -22.08
C GLU A 241 -35.02 23.06 -21.58
N ARG A 242 -35.85 23.89 -22.25
CA ARG A 242 -37.24 24.08 -21.92
C ARG A 242 -38.16 23.04 -22.55
N ASP A 243 -37.63 22.26 -23.50
CA ASP A 243 -38.33 21.19 -24.21
C ASP A 243 -37.39 19.97 -24.34
N LEU A 244 -37.45 19.09 -23.35
CA LEU A 244 -36.58 17.89 -23.32
C LEU A 244 -36.90 16.86 -24.43
N GLU A 245 -38.02 17.00 -25.17
CA GLU A 245 -38.30 16.17 -26.34
C GLU A 245 -37.25 16.41 -27.45
N THR A 246 -36.63 17.59 -27.47
CA THR A 246 -35.52 17.92 -28.39
C THR A 246 -34.26 17.10 -28.17
N VAL A 247 -34.08 16.46 -27.01
CA VAL A 247 -32.91 15.61 -26.65
C VAL A 247 -32.71 14.50 -27.69
N SER A 248 -33.76 13.81 -28.07
CA SER A 248 -33.69 12.70 -29.04
C SER A 248 -33.17 13.18 -30.40
N ALA A 249 -33.68 14.30 -30.91
CA ALA A 249 -33.21 14.90 -32.15
C ALA A 249 -31.78 15.46 -32.07
N ALA A 250 -31.41 16.02 -30.94
CA ALA A 250 -30.03 16.52 -30.69
C ALA A 250 -29.03 15.36 -30.65
N ARG A 251 -29.36 14.21 -30.02
CA ARG A 251 -28.58 12.98 -30.06
C ARG A 251 -28.46 12.42 -31.48
N ALA A 252 -29.56 12.36 -32.24
CA ALA A 252 -29.56 11.89 -33.62
C ALA A 252 -28.60 12.67 -34.50
N ALA A 253 -28.37 13.97 -34.23
CA ALA A 253 -27.39 14.78 -34.97
C ALA A 253 -25.92 14.36 -34.71
N LEU A 254 -25.63 13.64 -33.64
CA LEU A 254 -24.32 13.09 -33.29
C LEU A 254 -24.16 11.62 -33.72
N ALA A 255 -25.25 10.89 -33.93
CA ALA A 255 -25.25 9.45 -34.16
C ALA A 255 -24.32 9.02 -35.32
N GLY A 256 -24.30 9.76 -36.45
CA GLY A 256 -23.47 9.46 -37.59
C GLY A 256 -21.97 9.48 -37.28
N VAL A 257 -21.51 10.49 -36.55
CA VAL A 257 -20.08 10.60 -36.18
C VAL A 257 -19.71 9.65 -35.03
N LEU A 258 -20.62 9.29 -34.18
CA LEU A 258 -20.39 8.31 -33.10
C LEU A 258 -20.38 6.85 -33.60
N ALA A 259 -20.96 6.58 -34.77
CA ALA A 259 -21.02 5.23 -35.36
C ALA A 259 -19.85 4.91 -36.32
N GLU A 260 -19.00 5.85 -36.64
CA GLU A 260 -17.85 5.59 -37.53
C GLU A 260 -16.78 4.78 -36.78
N PRO A 261 -16.32 3.61 -37.32
CA PRO A 261 -15.42 2.71 -36.62
C PRO A 261 -13.97 3.22 -36.60
N ALA A 262 -13.24 2.87 -35.56
CA ALA A 262 -11.81 3.14 -35.39
C ALA A 262 -10.98 2.44 -36.48
N ALA A 263 -9.77 2.94 -36.69
CA ALA A 263 -8.81 2.31 -37.60
C ALA A 263 -8.53 0.85 -37.20
N SER A 264 -8.34 -0.01 -38.20
CA SER A 264 -8.00 -1.43 -37.94
C SER A 264 -6.65 -1.60 -37.22
N SER A 265 -5.77 -0.61 -37.34
CA SER A 265 -4.47 -0.57 -36.67
C SER A 265 -4.49 0.07 -35.27
N ALA A 266 -5.64 0.54 -34.80
CA ALA A 266 -5.75 1.13 -33.49
C ALA A 266 -5.40 0.13 -32.36
N ILE A 267 -4.83 0.64 -31.28
CA ILE A 267 -4.62 -0.16 -30.05
C ILE A 267 -5.98 -0.56 -29.51
N ASN A 268 -6.09 -1.79 -29.03
CA ASN A 268 -7.26 -2.33 -28.35
C ASN A 268 -7.03 -2.35 -26.84
N HIS A 269 -7.79 -1.56 -26.10
CA HIS A 269 -7.76 -1.53 -24.66
C HIS A 269 -8.80 -2.47 -24.06
N ILE A 270 -8.35 -3.33 -23.16
CA ILE A 270 -9.25 -4.09 -22.29
C ILE A 270 -9.50 -3.24 -21.05
N ALA A 271 -10.72 -2.71 -20.94
CA ALA A 271 -11.16 -1.90 -19.82
C ALA A 271 -11.61 -2.80 -18.66
N ILE A 272 -11.03 -2.60 -17.50
CA ILE A 272 -11.35 -3.36 -16.30
C ILE A 272 -11.66 -2.38 -15.19
N GLY A 273 -12.86 -2.45 -14.63
CA GLY A 273 -13.23 -1.70 -13.45
C GLY A 273 -12.33 -2.09 -12.29
N HIS A 274 -11.84 -1.12 -11.56
CA HIS A 274 -10.91 -1.33 -10.45
C HIS A 274 -11.12 -0.26 -9.38
N ALA A 275 -10.86 -0.60 -8.16
CA ALA A 275 -10.63 0.34 -7.07
C ALA A 275 -9.44 -0.21 -6.29
N HIS A 276 -8.30 0.43 -6.41
CA HIS A 276 -7.25 0.22 -5.43
C HIS A 276 -7.78 0.70 -4.07
N ILE A 277 -7.69 -0.14 -3.04
CA ILE A 277 -8.16 0.20 -1.69
C ILE A 277 -7.01 -0.03 -0.73
N ASP A 278 -6.45 1.05 -0.22
CA ASP A 278 -5.42 0.95 0.78
C ASP A 278 -5.97 0.33 2.06
N SER A 279 -5.35 -0.78 2.51
CA SER A 279 -5.74 -1.47 3.73
C SER A 279 -5.55 -0.62 4.98
N ALA A 280 -4.70 0.39 4.91
CA ALA A 280 -4.57 1.55 5.79
C ALA A 280 -3.60 2.54 5.14
N TRP A 281 -3.87 3.83 5.23
CA TRP A 281 -2.99 4.89 4.72
C TRP A 281 -3.31 6.23 5.40
N LEU A 282 -4.14 7.08 4.80
CA LEU A 282 -4.67 8.32 5.40
C LEU A 282 -5.91 8.03 6.26
N TRP A 283 -6.18 6.78 6.53
CA TRP A 283 -7.23 6.25 7.41
C TRP A 283 -6.77 4.96 8.08
N PRO A 284 -7.31 4.63 9.27
CA PRO A 284 -6.97 3.40 9.98
C PRO A 284 -7.65 2.17 9.35
N VAL A 285 -7.15 0.97 9.68
CA VAL A 285 -7.68 -0.32 9.22
C VAL A 285 -9.19 -0.45 9.46
N ARG A 286 -9.71 0.04 10.60
CA ARG A 286 -11.15 0.01 10.90
C ARG A 286 -12.00 0.72 9.82
N GLU A 287 -11.47 1.78 9.21
CA GLU A 287 -12.17 2.50 8.17
C GLU A 287 -12.10 1.77 6.82
N THR A 288 -11.00 1.07 6.55
CA THR A 288 -10.89 0.25 5.35
C THR A 288 -11.93 -0.87 5.32
N ARG A 289 -12.23 -1.50 6.46
CA ARG A 289 -13.30 -2.50 6.57
C ARG A 289 -14.64 -1.95 6.05
N ARG A 290 -14.96 -0.70 6.40
CA ARG A 290 -16.17 0.01 5.94
C ARG A 290 -16.07 0.44 4.47
N LYS A 291 -14.88 0.90 4.02
CA LYS A 291 -14.64 1.27 2.61
C LYS A 291 -14.85 0.11 1.67
N VAL A 292 -14.39 -1.08 2.02
CA VAL A 292 -14.61 -2.31 1.22
C VAL A 292 -16.10 -2.57 0.99
N ALA A 293 -16.92 -2.47 2.02
CA ALA A 293 -18.37 -2.65 1.90
C ALA A 293 -19.00 -1.57 1.00
N ARG A 294 -18.57 -0.31 1.14
CA ARG A 294 -19.01 0.79 0.27
C ARG A 294 -18.64 0.54 -1.19
N THR A 295 -17.39 0.16 -1.47
CA THR A 295 -16.91 -0.13 -2.82
C THR A 295 -17.68 -1.27 -3.45
N VAL A 296 -17.80 -2.40 -2.75
CA VAL A 296 -18.49 -3.58 -3.28
C VAL A 296 -19.97 -3.29 -3.54
N SER A 297 -20.65 -2.59 -2.62
CA SER A 297 -22.07 -2.22 -2.82
C SER A 297 -22.27 -1.32 -4.05
N ASN A 298 -21.36 -0.38 -4.30
CA ASN A 298 -21.37 0.47 -5.47
C ASN A 298 -21.14 -0.33 -6.77
N VAL A 299 -20.15 -1.21 -6.77
CA VAL A 299 -19.82 -2.08 -7.91
C VAL A 299 -20.99 -2.99 -8.27
N LEU A 300 -21.64 -3.60 -7.26
CA LEU A 300 -22.81 -4.45 -7.48
C LEU A 300 -23.98 -3.68 -8.09
N ALA A 301 -24.23 -2.44 -7.64
CA ALA A 301 -25.26 -1.59 -8.22
C ALA A 301 -24.97 -1.22 -9.69
N LEU A 302 -23.70 -0.97 -10.03
CA LEU A 302 -23.30 -0.76 -11.43
C LEU A 302 -23.43 -2.03 -12.28
N MET A 303 -23.15 -3.22 -11.71
CA MET A 303 -23.34 -4.50 -12.39
C MET A 303 -24.82 -4.81 -12.63
N ASP A 304 -25.72 -4.33 -11.79
CA ASP A 304 -27.16 -4.44 -11.98
C ASP A 304 -27.64 -3.55 -13.15
N GLU A 305 -27.00 -2.41 -13.38
CA GLU A 305 -27.32 -1.50 -14.49
C GLU A 305 -26.64 -1.88 -15.82
N ASP A 306 -25.42 -2.40 -15.77
CA ASP A 306 -24.61 -2.70 -16.94
C ASP A 306 -24.16 -4.16 -16.94
N PRO A 307 -24.75 -5.01 -17.80
CA PRO A 307 -24.48 -6.45 -17.81
C PRO A 307 -23.07 -6.82 -18.32
N ASP A 308 -22.43 -5.95 -19.08
CA ASP A 308 -21.08 -6.20 -19.62
C ASP A 308 -19.99 -5.68 -18.70
N PHE A 309 -20.34 -4.90 -17.67
CA PHE A 309 -19.40 -4.33 -16.74
C PHE A 309 -18.66 -5.41 -15.93
N THR A 310 -17.32 -5.35 -15.97
CA THR A 310 -16.41 -6.21 -15.22
C THR A 310 -15.61 -5.41 -14.22
N TYR A 311 -15.30 -6.05 -13.08
CA TYR A 311 -14.57 -5.41 -12.01
C TYR A 311 -13.57 -6.38 -11.39
N ALA A 312 -12.32 -5.94 -11.19
CA ALA A 312 -11.25 -6.71 -10.56
C ALA A 312 -10.95 -6.18 -9.15
N MET A 313 -10.81 -7.09 -8.19
CA MET A 313 -10.44 -6.78 -6.81
C MET A 313 -9.40 -7.76 -6.28
N SER A 314 -8.37 -7.24 -5.63
CA SER A 314 -7.29 -7.99 -4.98
C SER A 314 -7.53 -8.16 -3.47
N SER A 315 -6.51 -8.65 -2.75
CA SER A 315 -6.42 -8.64 -1.27
C SER A 315 -7.45 -9.50 -0.55
N ALA A 316 -7.11 -10.77 -0.33
CA ALA A 316 -7.97 -11.74 0.38
C ALA A 316 -8.47 -11.22 1.75
N GLN A 317 -7.67 -10.42 2.45
CA GLN A 317 -8.05 -9.78 3.71
C GLN A 317 -9.29 -8.90 3.58
N GLN A 318 -9.43 -8.18 2.46
CA GLN A 318 -10.58 -7.30 2.23
C GLN A 318 -11.86 -8.12 2.00
N TYR A 319 -11.75 -9.24 1.28
CA TYR A 319 -12.87 -10.20 1.14
C TYR A 319 -13.26 -10.83 2.47
N ALA A 320 -12.26 -11.16 3.32
CA ALA A 320 -12.51 -11.74 4.63
C ALA A 320 -13.26 -10.76 5.55
N TRP A 321 -12.92 -9.48 5.53
CA TRP A 321 -13.68 -8.45 6.26
C TRP A 321 -15.11 -8.33 5.76
N LEU A 322 -15.32 -8.36 4.44
CA LEU A 322 -16.66 -8.30 3.86
C LEU A 322 -17.50 -9.52 4.23
N GLU A 323 -16.92 -10.72 4.22
CA GLU A 323 -17.57 -11.96 4.63
C GLU A 323 -18.00 -11.93 6.09
N GLU A 324 -17.13 -11.40 6.97
CA GLU A 324 -17.38 -11.31 8.42
C GLU A 324 -18.46 -10.28 8.76
N GLU A 325 -18.41 -9.08 8.15
CA GLU A 325 -19.24 -7.95 8.58
C GLU A 325 -20.49 -7.73 7.72
N HIS A 326 -20.46 -8.15 6.44
CA HIS A 326 -21.52 -7.94 5.46
C HIS A 326 -21.81 -9.21 4.64
N PRO A 327 -22.29 -10.30 5.28
CA PRO A 327 -22.48 -11.59 4.61
C PRO A 327 -23.51 -11.55 3.46
N ASP A 328 -24.48 -10.63 3.48
CA ASP A 328 -25.42 -10.40 2.39
C ASP A 328 -24.72 -9.83 1.14
N LEU A 329 -23.89 -8.80 1.32
CA LEU A 329 -23.06 -8.24 0.23
C LEU A 329 -22.08 -9.28 -0.31
N PHE A 330 -21.43 -10.05 0.56
CA PHE A 330 -20.53 -11.12 0.18
C PHE A 330 -21.25 -12.18 -0.67
N ALA A 331 -22.45 -12.59 -0.29
CA ALA A 331 -23.25 -13.54 -1.06
C ALA A 331 -23.68 -12.98 -2.43
N ARG A 332 -24.03 -11.66 -2.51
CA ARG A 332 -24.33 -10.99 -3.79
C ARG A 332 -23.09 -10.92 -4.68
N MET A 333 -21.94 -10.58 -4.11
CA MET A 333 -20.65 -10.54 -4.80
C MET A 333 -20.26 -11.92 -5.35
N LYS A 334 -20.44 -13.00 -4.59
CA LYS A 334 -20.17 -14.37 -5.04
C LYS A 334 -20.96 -14.73 -6.30
N ARG A 335 -22.23 -14.35 -6.41
CA ARG A 335 -23.00 -14.56 -7.63
C ARG A 335 -22.36 -13.86 -8.84
N ARG A 336 -21.83 -12.62 -8.66
CA ARG A 336 -21.11 -11.91 -9.73
C ARG A 336 -19.76 -12.54 -10.07
N ILE A 337 -19.10 -13.19 -9.10
CA ILE A 337 -17.90 -14.01 -9.35
C ILE A 337 -18.27 -15.24 -10.20
N GLU A 338 -19.34 -15.93 -9.86
CA GLU A 338 -19.83 -17.09 -10.62
C GLU A 338 -20.23 -16.71 -12.06
N GLU A 339 -20.74 -15.49 -12.28
CA GLU A 339 -21.02 -14.93 -13.60
C GLU A 339 -19.74 -14.53 -14.38
N GLY A 340 -18.55 -14.50 -13.73
CA GLY A 340 -17.29 -14.07 -14.32
C GLY A 340 -17.15 -12.56 -14.46
N ARG A 341 -18.00 -11.77 -13.81
CA ARG A 341 -18.00 -10.30 -13.89
C ARG A 341 -17.28 -9.62 -12.73
N PHE A 342 -17.38 -10.14 -11.51
CA PHE A 342 -16.56 -9.73 -10.38
C PHE A 342 -15.37 -10.70 -10.32
N ILE A 343 -14.13 -10.18 -10.50
CA ILE A 343 -12.94 -10.98 -10.78
C ILE A 343 -11.96 -10.86 -9.62
N PRO A 344 -11.84 -11.88 -8.75
CA PRO A 344 -10.77 -11.94 -7.77
C PRO A 344 -9.42 -12.06 -8.45
N VAL A 345 -8.48 -11.17 -8.14
CA VAL A 345 -7.12 -11.12 -8.70
C VAL A 345 -6.04 -11.12 -7.61
N GLY A 346 -4.76 -11.20 -8.01
CA GLY A 346 -3.60 -11.04 -7.15
C GLY A 346 -3.23 -12.24 -6.30
N GLY A 347 -4.20 -12.98 -5.77
CA GLY A 347 -3.97 -14.22 -5.02
C GLY A 347 -3.17 -14.06 -3.73
N MET A 348 -2.98 -12.85 -3.22
CA MET A 348 -2.24 -12.53 -2.00
C MET A 348 -3.19 -12.16 -0.86
N TRP A 349 -2.68 -12.23 0.39
CA TRP A 349 -3.44 -11.82 1.57
C TRP A 349 -3.73 -10.32 1.55
N VAL A 350 -2.70 -9.50 1.30
CA VAL A 350 -2.82 -8.06 0.98
C VAL A 350 -1.89 -7.71 -0.19
N GLU A 351 -2.04 -6.53 -0.76
CA GLU A 351 -1.04 -5.93 -1.66
C GLU A 351 0.14 -5.43 -0.81
N SER A 352 1.08 -6.33 -0.52
CA SER A 352 2.18 -6.07 0.40
C SER A 352 3.26 -5.19 -0.21
N ASP A 353 4.10 -4.60 0.66
CA ASP A 353 5.45 -4.22 0.26
C ASP A 353 6.21 -5.44 -0.29
N ASN A 354 7.08 -5.23 -1.28
CA ASN A 354 7.75 -6.31 -2.00
C ASN A 354 9.28 -6.24 -1.92
N MET A 355 9.79 -5.27 -1.17
CA MET A 355 11.22 -5.06 -0.97
C MET A 355 11.66 -5.46 0.45
N ILE A 356 10.88 -5.13 1.46
CA ILE A 356 11.25 -5.29 2.88
C ILE A 356 10.89 -6.66 3.46
N PRO A 357 9.70 -7.26 3.18
CA PRO A 357 9.32 -8.56 3.72
C PRO A 357 10.29 -9.67 3.33
N SER A 358 10.45 -10.66 4.20
CA SER A 358 11.25 -11.86 3.89
C SER A 358 10.63 -12.69 2.76
N GLY A 359 11.43 -13.56 2.14
CA GLY A 359 10.91 -14.48 1.14
C GLY A 359 9.81 -15.40 1.68
N GLU A 360 9.93 -15.84 2.93
CA GLU A 360 8.87 -16.62 3.60
C GLU A 360 7.57 -15.83 3.71
N SER A 361 7.63 -14.55 4.08
CA SER A 361 6.44 -13.70 4.13
C SER A 361 5.76 -13.55 2.77
N LEU A 362 6.52 -13.33 1.70
CA LEU A 362 5.95 -13.26 0.34
C LEU A 362 5.28 -14.58 -0.06
N VAL A 363 5.87 -15.71 0.29
CA VAL A 363 5.24 -17.04 0.08
C VAL A 363 3.97 -17.17 0.92
N ARG A 364 3.96 -16.70 2.17
CA ARG A 364 2.78 -16.73 3.06
C ARG A 364 1.69 -15.77 2.58
N GLN A 365 2.02 -14.59 2.08
CA GLN A 365 1.06 -13.70 1.41
C GLN A 365 0.26 -14.48 0.35
N ILE A 366 0.95 -15.23 -0.51
CA ILE A 366 0.33 -16.04 -1.55
C ILE A 366 -0.41 -17.24 -0.97
N THR A 367 0.19 -17.96 -0.02
CA THR A 367 -0.40 -19.17 0.53
C THR A 367 -1.72 -18.89 1.25
N PHE A 368 -1.75 -17.85 2.10
CA PHE A 368 -2.97 -17.44 2.80
C PHE A 368 -4.01 -16.87 1.84
N GLY A 369 -3.58 -16.03 0.88
CA GLY A 369 -4.48 -15.45 -0.10
C GLY A 369 -5.12 -16.50 -1.00
N ARG A 370 -4.32 -17.36 -1.65
CA ARG A 370 -4.84 -18.42 -2.52
C ARG A 370 -5.72 -19.42 -1.80
N ARG A 371 -5.36 -19.78 -0.54
CA ARG A 371 -6.19 -20.66 0.28
C ARG A 371 -7.56 -20.04 0.49
N TYR A 372 -7.62 -18.76 0.88
CA TYR A 372 -8.86 -18.03 1.09
C TYR A 372 -9.71 -18.00 -0.20
N PHE A 373 -9.13 -17.57 -1.32
CA PHE A 373 -9.85 -17.50 -2.59
C PHE A 373 -10.41 -18.84 -3.02
N LYS A 374 -9.65 -19.92 -2.82
CA LYS A 374 -10.11 -21.26 -3.17
C LYS A 374 -11.22 -21.76 -2.24
N GLU A 375 -11.05 -21.58 -0.93
CA GLU A 375 -11.99 -22.14 0.07
C GLU A 375 -13.29 -21.35 0.14
N HIS A 376 -13.24 -20.00 0.04
CA HIS A 376 -14.39 -19.11 0.24
C HIS A 376 -15.06 -18.67 -1.07
N LEU A 377 -14.29 -18.50 -2.15
CA LEU A 377 -14.79 -18.02 -3.43
C LEU A 377 -14.77 -19.07 -4.54
N GLY A 378 -14.10 -20.21 -4.35
CA GLY A 378 -14.00 -21.29 -5.36
C GLY A 378 -13.09 -20.94 -6.54
N VAL A 379 -12.28 -19.88 -6.46
CA VAL A 379 -11.45 -19.40 -7.57
C VAL A 379 -9.96 -19.54 -7.28
N ALA A 380 -9.14 -19.61 -8.33
CA ALA A 380 -7.69 -19.61 -8.27
C ALA A 380 -7.15 -18.52 -9.22
N PRO A 381 -6.83 -17.33 -8.75
CA PRO A 381 -6.28 -16.26 -9.58
C PRO A 381 -5.04 -16.73 -10.36
N ARG A 382 -4.94 -16.37 -11.65
CA ARG A 382 -3.83 -16.74 -12.52
C ARG A 382 -2.65 -15.78 -12.46
N GLY A 383 -2.80 -14.60 -11.87
CA GLY A 383 -1.76 -13.60 -11.86
C GLY A 383 -1.62 -12.84 -10.56
N ILE A 384 -0.45 -12.26 -10.39
CA ILE A 384 -0.13 -11.30 -9.32
C ILE A 384 -0.62 -9.91 -9.75
N TRP A 385 -1.24 -9.20 -8.81
CA TRP A 385 -1.81 -7.87 -9.04
C TRP A 385 -1.36 -6.92 -7.94
N LEU A 386 -0.39 -6.06 -8.25
CA LEU A 386 0.24 -5.14 -7.31
C LEU A 386 0.42 -3.77 -7.97
N PRO A 387 -0.66 -2.98 -8.10
CA PRO A 387 -0.60 -1.74 -8.86
C PRO A 387 0.28 -0.68 -8.22
N ASP A 388 0.36 -0.61 -6.89
CA ASP A 388 0.94 0.52 -6.16
C ASP A 388 2.12 0.20 -5.24
N SER A 389 2.63 -1.03 -5.15
CA SER A 389 3.79 -1.36 -4.30
C SER A 389 5.09 -0.70 -4.81
N PHE A 390 5.99 -0.36 -3.88
CA PHE A 390 7.13 0.55 -4.13
C PHE A 390 8.39 -0.18 -4.62
N GLY A 391 8.27 -0.89 -5.73
CA GLY A 391 9.32 -1.70 -6.32
C GLY A 391 9.19 -3.19 -5.99
N TYR A 392 9.89 -4.04 -6.77
CA TYR A 392 9.71 -5.48 -6.72
C TYR A 392 11.05 -6.19 -6.81
N THR A 393 11.29 -7.09 -5.86
CA THR A 393 12.53 -7.88 -5.82
C THR A 393 12.71 -8.73 -7.06
N GLY A 394 13.96 -8.90 -7.47
CA GLY A 394 14.31 -9.82 -8.57
C GLY A 394 13.98 -11.29 -8.32
N SER A 395 13.53 -11.65 -7.13
CA SER A 395 13.08 -13.02 -6.80
C SER A 395 11.59 -13.25 -7.11
N TRP A 396 10.81 -12.22 -7.41
CA TRP A 396 9.38 -12.35 -7.67
C TRP A 396 9.04 -13.32 -8.81
N PRO A 397 9.71 -13.32 -9.97
CA PRO A 397 9.40 -14.26 -11.04
C PRO A 397 9.45 -15.72 -10.59
N GLN A 398 10.46 -16.09 -9.78
CA GLN A 398 10.56 -17.42 -9.20
C GLN A 398 9.40 -17.71 -8.23
N ILE A 399 9.15 -16.82 -7.28
CA ILE A 399 8.12 -17.00 -6.26
C ILE A 399 6.75 -17.15 -6.93
N ALA A 400 6.40 -16.25 -7.85
CA ALA A 400 5.13 -16.26 -8.57
C ALA A 400 4.95 -17.53 -9.42
N ARG A 401 5.96 -17.90 -10.22
CA ARG A 401 5.88 -19.09 -11.07
C ARG A 401 5.81 -20.37 -10.27
N ARG A 402 6.56 -20.49 -9.17
CA ARG A 402 6.49 -21.63 -8.24
C ARG A 402 5.15 -21.73 -7.54
N ALA A 403 4.49 -20.61 -7.29
CA ALA A 403 3.15 -20.54 -6.76
C ALA A 403 2.05 -20.83 -7.82
N GLY A 404 2.42 -20.99 -9.10
CA GLY A 404 1.50 -21.33 -10.21
C GLY A 404 0.81 -20.11 -10.82
N PHE A 405 1.42 -18.92 -10.75
CA PHE A 405 0.94 -17.74 -11.46
C PHE A 405 1.53 -17.68 -12.87
N ASP A 406 0.75 -17.18 -13.82
CA ASP A 406 1.10 -17.07 -15.24
C ASP A 406 1.57 -15.68 -15.63
N TRP A 407 1.09 -14.64 -14.92
CA TRP A 407 1.34 -13.25 -15.25
C TRP A 407 1.48 -12.36 -14.01
N PHE A 408 2.07 -11.19 -14.22
CA PHE A 408 2.31 -10.15 -13.23
C PHE A 408 1.86 -8.79 -13.75
N LEU A 409 1.11 -8.03 -12.94
CA LEU A 409 0.68 -6.68 -13.25
C LEU A 409 1.12 -5.70 -12.16
N THR A 410 1.70 -4.60 -12.60
CA THR A 410 1.93 -3.40 -11.80
C THR A 410 1.83 -2.15 -12.65
N GLN A 411 1.72 -1.00 -12.00
CA GLN A 411 1.75 0.31 -12.64
C GLN A 411 2.83 1.23 -12.04
N LYS A 412 3.22 1.00 -10.77
CA LYS A 412 4.04 1.92 -9.98
C LYS A 412 5.37 2.30 -10.64
N ILE A 413 5.97 1.42 -11.44
CA ILE A 413 7.26 1.67 -12.10
C ILE A 413 7.19 2.81 -13.14
N SER A 414 6.01 3.17 -13.62
CA SER A 414 5.84 4.35 -14.47
C SER A 414 6.12 5.69 -13.75
N TRP A 415 6.17 5.66 -12.41
CA TRP A 415 6.47 6.83 -11.56
C TRP A 415 7.98 7.13 -11.43
N ASN A 416 8.84 6.34 -12.07
CA ASN A 416 10.28 6.59 -12.06
C ASN A 416 10.59 8.05 -12.41
N ASP A 417 11.39 8.70 -11.56
CA ASP A 417 11.72 10.13 -11.66
C ASP A 417 12.85 10.44 -12.66
N THR A 418 13.70 9.47 -12.93
CA THR A 418 14.94 9.66 -13.70
C THR A 418 14.91 8.96 -15.05
N THR A 419 14.47 7.69 -15.11
CA THR A 419 14.46 6.89 -16.33
C THR A 419 13.08 6.35 -16.65
N LYS A 420 12.72 6.39 -17.93
CA LYS A 420 11.50 5.72 -18.38
C LYS A 420 11.77 4.22 -18.55
N PHE A 421 10.90 3.39 -17.97
CA PHE A 421 10.99 1.94 -18.14
C PHE A 421 10.82 1.57 -19.63
N PRO A 422 11.63 0.62 -20.19
CA PRO A 422 11.70 0.42 -21.63
C PRO A 422 10.51 -0.34 -22.25
N HIS A 423 9.67 -0.99 -21.46
CA HIS A 423 8.60 -1.86 -21.93
C HIS A 423 7.31 -1.65 -21.16
N HIS A 424 6.17 -1.95 -21.78
CA HIS A 424 4.89 -2.13 -21.11
C HIS A 424 4.46 -3.60 -21.10
N SER A 425 4.83 -4.38 -22.12
CA SER A 425 4.52 -5.80 -22.25
C SER A 425 5.79 -6.60 -22.49
N PHE A 426 6.20 -7.43 -21.53
CA PHE A 426 7.50 -8.12 -21.60
C PHE A 426 7.53 -9.38 -20.73
N MET A 427 8.57 -10.21 -20.95
CA MET A 427 8.91 -11.27 -20.02
C MET A 427 9.88 -10.72 -18.96
N TRP A 428 9.45 -10.73 -17.70
CA TRP A 428 10.30 -10.36 -16.57
C TRP A 428 11.10 -11.59 -16.12
N GLU A 429 12.45 -11.50 -16.23
CA GLU A 429 13.37 -12.56 -15.83
C GLU A 429 13.97 -12.26 -14.45
N GLY A 430 13.75 -13.15 -13.51
CA GLY A 430 14.28 -13.07 -12.15
C GLY A 430 15.76 -13.44 -12.04
N ILE A 431 16.26 -13.34 -10.82
CA ILE A 431 17.69 -13.62 -10.50
C ILE A 431 18.11 -15.07 -10.78
N ASP A 432 17.17 -16.01 -10.82
CA ASP A 432 17.39 -17.43 -11.09
C ASP A 432 17.12 -17.82 -12.56
N GLY A 433 16.77 -16.84 -13.41
CA GLY A 433 16.42 -17.07 -14.82
C GLY A 433 14.96 -17.45 -15.07
N THR A 434 14.15 -17.56 -14.02
CA THR A 434 12.69 -17.79 -14.18
C THR A 434 12.05 -16.56 -14.81
N ARG A 435 11.10 -16.80 -15.75
CA ARG A 435 10.39 -15.73 -16.48
C ARG A 435 8.88 -15.75 -16.18
N ILE A 436 8.30 -14.57 -16.07
CA ILE A 436 6.86 -14.35 -15.96
C ILE A 436 6.42 -13.25 -16.93
N LEU A 437 5.27 -13.46 -17.58
CA LEU A 437 4.68 -12.45 -18.46
C LEU A 437 4.23 -11.26 -17.61
N THR A 438 4.67 -10.07 -17.97
CA THR A 438 4.43 -8.83 -17.21
C THR A 438 3.82 -7.77 -18.11
N HIS A 439 2.85 -7.02 -17.57
CA HIS A 439 2.27 -5.88 -18.26
C HIS A 439 2.12 -4.68 -17.31
N PHE A 440 2.49 -3.51 -17.81
CA PHE A 440 2.27 -2.21 -17.17
C PHE A 440 1.22 -1.44 -17.97
N PRO A 441 0.16 -0.91 -17.34
CA PRO A 441 -0.83 -0.09 -18.04
C PRO A 441 -0.17 1.11 -18.74
N PRO A 442 -0.27 1.25 -20.07
CA PRO A 442 0.35 2.39 -20.77
C PRO A 442 -0.30 3.74 -20.47
N SER A 443 -1.40 3.75 -19.74
CA SER A 443 -2.03 4.95 -19.19
C SER A 443 -1.26 5.57 -18.04
N ASP A 444 -0.21 4.90 -17.52
CA ASP A 444 0.57 5.31 -16.35
C ASP A 444 -0.29 5.59 -15.11
N THR A 445 -1.44 4.93 -15.01
CA THR A 445 -2.37 5.00 -13.89
C THR A 445 -3.14 3.70 -13.71
N TYR A 446 -3.51 3.39 -12.47
CA TYR A 446 -4.49 2.36 -12.10
C TYR A 446 -5.86 2.95 -11.75
N CYS A 447 -6.00 4.29 -11.84
CA CYS A 447 -7.19 5.06 -11.48
C CYS A 447 -7.69 5.92 -12.65
N SER A 448 -7.75 5.38 -13.88
CA SER A 448 -8.23 6.15 -15.03
C SER A 448 -9.67 6.66 -14.79
N TRP A 449 -9.91 7.88 -15.18
CA TRP A 449 -11.25 8.52 -15.20
C TRP A 449 -12.02 8.19 -16.48
N MET A 450 -11.44 7.36 -17.35
CA MET A 450 -11.97 7.08 -18.67
C MET A 450 -12.15 8.32 -19.55
N SER A 451 -11.22 9.27 -19.42
CA SER A 451 -11.20 10.43 -20.31
C SER A 451 -10.62 10.05 -21.67
N MET A 452 -11.09 10.71 -22.72
CA MET A 452 -10.51 10.54 -24.07
C MET A 452 -9.01 10.88 -24.08
N HIS A 453 -8.58 11.82 -23.25
CA HIS A 453 -7.17 12.17 -23.08
C HIS A 453 -6.33 10.98 -22.61
N GLU A 454 -6.76 10.30 -21.54
CA GLU A 454 -6.05 9.12 -21.00
C GLU A 454 -6.02 7.98 -22.02
N LEU A 455 -7.11 7.76 -22.74
CA LEU A 455 -7.19 6.73 -23.78
C LEU A 455 -6.20 7.02 -24.93
N MET A 456 -6.17 8.25 -25.42
CA MET A 456 -5.23 8.70 -26.45
C MET A 456 -3.78 8.73 -25.95
N TYR A 457 -3.57 9.13 -24.70
CA TYR A 457 -2.26 9.07 -24.04
C TYR A 457 -1.74 7.64 -23.98
N SER A 458 -2.55 6.70 -23.52
CA SER A 458 -2.21 5.28 -23.41
C SER A 458 -1.73 4.73 -24.76
N GLN A 459 -2.43 5.03 -25.87
CA GLN A 459 -1.99 4.62 -27.20
C GLN A 459 -0.63 5.24 -27.59
N ARG A 460 -0.45 6.53 -27.36
CA ARG A 460 0.82 7.21 -27.67
C ARG A 460 1.98 6.67 -26.86
N ASN A 461 1.74 6.39 -25.58
CA ASN A 461 2.73 5.99 -24.60
C ASN A 461 3.13 4.50 -24.69
N PHE A 462 2.26 3.64 -25.19
CA PHE A 462 2.54 2.20 -25.28
C PHE A 462 3.81 1.96 -26.09
N LEU A 463 4.83 1.34 -25.50
CA LEU A 463 6.16 1.21 -26.10
C LEU A 463 6.24 0.01 -27.05
N ASP A 464 5.63 -1.11 -26.73
CA ASP A 464 5.70 -2.37 -27.46
C ASP A 464 4.57 -2.53 -28.49
N LYS A 465 4.11 -1.43 -29.09
CA LYS A 465 3.01 -1.40 -30.07
C LYS A 465 3.38 -1.94 -31.45
N ASP A 466 4.63 -2.18 -31.69
CA ASP A 466 5.16 -2.89 -32.86
C ASP A 466 4.93 -4.41 -32.75
N LEU A 467 4.89 -4.95 -31.52
CA LEU A 467 4.68 -6.36 -31.26
C LEU A 467 3.24 -6.67 -30.84
N SER A 468 2.59 -5.80 -30.06
CA SER A 468 1.21 -6.04 -29.60
C SER A 468 0.33 -4.81 -29.78
N ARG A 469 -0.94 -5.04 -30.06
CA ARG A 469 -1.97 -3.99 -30.08
C ARG A 469 -2.90 -4.08 -28.87
N ASN A 470 -2.60 -4.90 -27.90
CA ASN A 470 -3.44 -5.14 -26.74
C ASN A 470 -2.82 -4.47 -25.50
N ALA A 471 -3.60 -3.66 -24.80
CA ALA A 471 -3.21 -2.99 -23.57
C ALA A 471 -4.34 -3.03 -22.54
N ILE A 472 -4.00 -2.91 -21.27
CA ILE A 472 -5.00 -2.77 -20.20
C ILE A 472 -5.30 -1.30 -19.94
N LEU A 473 -6.55 -1.00 -19.57
CA LEU A 473 -6.93 0.27 -18.97
C LEU A 473 -7.73 0.00 -17.68
N LEU A 474 -7.11 0.29 -16.55
CA LEU A 474 -7.73 0.18 -15.24
C LEU A 474 -8.46 1.47 -14.93
N TYR A 475 -9.76 1.41 -14.62
CA TYR A 475 -10.56 2.59 -14.39
C TYR A 475 -11.41 2.50 -13.13
N GLY A 476 -11.57 3.63 -12.49
CA GLY A 476 -12.25 3.81 -11.22
C GLY A 476 -11.40 4.58 -10.23
N PHE A 477 -12.02 5.25 -9.28
CA PHE A 477 -11.31 5.99 -8.25
C PHE A 477 -10.63 5.01 -7.28
N GLY A 478 -9.30 5.09 -7.18
CA GLY A 478 -8.45 4.25 -6.35
C GLY A 478 -8.12 4.87 -5.01
N ASP A 479 -7.13 4.27 -4.34
CA ASP A 479 -6.62 4.55 -3.02
C ASP A 479 -7.71 4.42 -1.94
N GLY A 480 -8.72 5.28 -1.98
CA GLY A 480 -9.85 5.29 -1.04
C GLY A 480 -11.03 4.41 -1.39
N GLY A 481 -10.97 3.63 -2.46
CA GLY A 481 -12.03 2.67 -2.78
C GLY A 481 -13.27 3.26 -3.42
N GLY A 482 -13.21 4.44 -4.06
CA GLY A 482 -14.37 5.05 -4.74
C GLY A 482 -14.93 4.24 -5.89
N GLY A 483 -14.06 3.51 -6.58
CA GLY A 483 -14.38 2.60 -7.68
C GLY A 483 -14.89 3.29 -8.93
N PRO A 484 -15.42 2.49 -9.89
CA PRO A 484 -16.03 3.00 -11.11
C PRO A 484 -17.29 3.81 -10.88
N THR A 485 -17.61 4.64 -11.86
CA THR A 485 -18.86 5.40 -11.89
C THR A 485 -19.69 5.05 -13.13
N ARG A 486 -20.97 5.40 -13.10
CA ARG A 486 -21.89 5.26 -14.23
C ARG A 486 -21.39 5.98 -15.50
N GLU A 487 -20.73 7.13 -15.31
CA GLU A 487 -20.17 7.91 -16.43
C GLU A 487 -19.00 7.17 -17.09
N MET A 488 -18.17 6.48 -16.30
CA MET A 488 -17.02 5.71 -16.83
C MET A 488 -17.50 4.54 -17.69
N THR A 489 -18.48 3.75 -17.23
CA THR A 489 -19.07 2.66 -18.01
C THR A 489 -19.76 3.17 -19.26
N ALA A 490 -20.48 4.30 -19.17
CA ALA A 490 -21.12 4.94 -20.32
C ALA A 490 -20.13 5.45 -21.38
N ARG A 491 -18.92 5.90 -20.98
CA ARG A 491 -17.84 6.28 -21.91
C ARG A 491 -17.29 5.08 -22.66
N ILE A 492 -17.00 3.96 -21.97
CA ILE A 492 -16.51 2.73 -22.63
C ILE A 492 -17.42 2.32 -23.77
N ARG A 493 -18.74 2.36 -23.56
CA ARG A 493 -19.72 2.02 -24.58
C ARG A 493 -19.71 2.95 -25.79
N ARG A 494 -19.39 4.23 -25.60
CA ARG A 494 -19.33 5.24 -26.66
C ARG A 494 -18.01 5.22 -27.40
N ASP A 495 -16.95 4.97 -26.68
CA ASP A 495 -15.58 5.00 -27.19
C ASP A 495 -15.15 3.63 -27.76
N HIS A 496 -16.02 2.61 -27.67
CA HIS A 496 -15.73 1.21 -27.97
C HIS A 496 -15.03 1.02 -29.34
N ASP A 497 -15.55 1.59 -30.41
CA ASP A 497 -15.00 1.49 -31.76
C ASP A 497 -15.24 2.84 -32.49
N LEU A 498 -14.53 3.89 -32.07
CA LEU A 498 -14.78 5.27 -32.49
C LEU A 498 -13.66 5.80 -33.38
N ALA A 499 -13.99 6.23 -34.58
CA ALA A 499 -13.02 6.83 -35.52
C ALA A 499 -12.29 8.02 -34.91
N GLY A 500 -10.95 7.97 -34.97
CA GLY A 500 -10.06 8.97 -34.38
C GLY A 500 -9.59 8.64 -32.95
N ALA A 501 -10.10 7.57 -32.35
CA ALA A 501 -9.71 7.09 -31.03
C ALA A 501 -9.17 5.64 -31.09
N PRO A 502 -8.44 5.18 -30.06
CA PRO A 502 -8.18 3.75 -29.84
C PRO A 502 -9.47 2.98 -29.62
N LYS A 503 -9.42 1.65 -29.80
CA LYS A 503 -10.53 0.78 -29.42
C LYS A 503 -10.50 0.51 -27.94
N ILE A 504 -11.69 0.29 -27.36
CA ILE A 504 -11.84 -0.12 -25.95
C ILE A 504 -13.02 -1.04 -25.76
N GLU A 505 -12.84 -2.08 -24.97
CA GLU A 505 -13.91 -3.06 -24.66
C GLU A 505 -13.84 -3.50 -23.20
N PHE A 506 -14.98 -3.85 -22.62
CA PHE A 506 -14.99 -4.54 -21.32
C PHE A 506 -14.34 -5.91 -21.45
N GLY A 507 -13.59 -6.33 -20.44
CA GLY A 507 -12.97 -7.62 -20.45
C GLY A 507 -12.38 -8.03 -19.12
N THR A 508 -11.50 -9.04 -19.12
CA THR A 508 -10.87 -9.57 -17.93
C THR A 508 -9.34 -9.51 -18.04
N PRO A 509 -8.63 -9.49 -16.89
CA PRO A 509 -7.17 -9.56 -16.91
C PRO A 509 -6.65 -10.77 -17.69
N ASP A 510 -7.25 -11.94 -17.49
CA ASP A 510 -6.81 -13.16 -18.19
C ASP A 510 -6.96 -13.05 -19.71
N GLN A 511 -8.04 -12.45 -20.20
CA GLN A 511 -8.21 -12.18 -21.64
C GLN A 511 -7.11 -11.27 -22.20
N LEU A 512 -6.74 -10.23 -21.48
CA LEU A 512 -5.59 -9.39 -21.87
C LEU A 512 -4.32 -10.21 -21.96
N PHE A 513 -3.95 -10.88 -20.85
CA PHE A 513 -2.68 -11.60 -20.76
C PHE A 513 -2.60 -12.77 -21.75
N ASP A 514 -3.71 -13.42 -22.09
CA ASP A 514 -3.73 -14.43 -23.13
C ASP A 514 -3.46 -13.81 -24.52
N ARG A 515 -4.04 -12.63 -24.84
CA ARG A 515 -3.77 -11.91 -26.09
C ARG A 515 -2.32 -11.41 -26.14
N VAL A 516 -1.83 -10.78 -25.06
CA VAL A 516 -0.45 -10.28 -24.99
C VAL A 516 0.54 -11.45 -25.09
N ARG A 517 0.28 -12.58 -24.43
CA ARG A 517 1.13 -13.78 -24.56
C ARG A 517 1.23 -14.23 -26.00
N LYS A 518 0.10 -14.31 -26.69
CA LYS A 518 0.09 -14.68 -28.10
C LYS A 518 0.96 -13.74 -28.92
N ASP A 519 0.78 -12.44 -28.75
CA ASP A 519 1.48 -11.43 -29.54
C ASP A 519 3.00 -11.43 -29.30
N ILE A 520 3.45 -11.35 -28.03
CA ILE A 520 4.85 -11.10 -27.69
C ILE A 520 5.66 -12.35 -27.33
N VAL A 521 5.00 -13.51 -27.18
CA VAL A 521 5.68 -14.79 -26.89
C VAL A 521 5.48 -15.78 -28.02
N ASP A 522 4.23 -16.12 -28.38
CA ASP A 522 3.94 -17.21 -29.32
C ASP A 522 4.22 -16.77 -30.77
N ASP A 523 3.82 -15.57 -31.17
CA ASP A 523 3.94 -15.04 -32.53
C ASP A 523 5.20 -14.15 -32.74
N ALA A 524 5.97 -13.85 -31.70
CA ALA A 524 7.06 -12.88 -31.72
C ALA A 524 8.31 -13.30 -32.52
N GLN A 525 8.39 -14.50 -33.04
CA GLN A 525 9.49 -15.00 -33.88
C GLN A 525 10.89 -14.81 -33.27
N GLY A 526 11.00 -14.78 -31.93
CA GLY A 526 12.25 -14.56 -31.21
C GLY A 526 12.54 -13.13 -30.79
N GLU A 527 11.63 -12.19 -31.06
CA GLU A 527 11.75 -10.77 -30.68
C GLU A 527 11.08 -10.46 -29.34
N THR A 528 10.77 -11.48 -28.52
CA THR A 528 10.15 -11.33 -27.20
C THR A 528 10.95 -10.36 -26.33
N PRO A 529 10.36 -9.24 -25.85
CA PRO A 529 11.03 -8.33 -24.92
C PRO A 529 11.32 -9.03 -23.58
N VAL A 530 12.54 -8.88 -23.07
CA VAL A 530 12.95 -9.47 -21.79
C VAL A 530 13.64 -8.43 -20.94
N PHE A 531 13.10 -8.18 -19.74
CA PHE A 531 13.75 -7.35 -18.72
C PHE A 531 14.23 -8.25 -17.58
N LYS A 532 15.50 -8.10 -17.17
CA LYS A 532 16.16 -8.96 -16.19
C LYS A 532 16.49 -8.22 -14.91
N GLY A 533 16.21 -8.85 -13.76
CA GLY A 533 16.58 -8.37 -12.43
C GLY A 533 15.41 -7.77 -11.65
N GLU A 534 15.70 -6.87 -10.72
CA GLU A 534 14.66 -6.21 -9.92
C GLU A 534 13.93 -5.12 -10.71
N LEU A 535 12.65 -4.93 -10.42
CA LEU A 535 11.90 -3.76 -10.86
C LEU A 535 12.07 -2.68 -9.78
N TYR A 536 13.18 -1.95 -9.88
CA TYR A 536 13.51 -0.88 -8.95
C TYR A 536 12.62 0.35 -9.21
N LEU A 537 12.00 0.89 -8.16
CA LEU A 537 11.29 2.15 -8.24
C LEU A 537 12.26 3.30 -7.98
N GLU A 538 12.44 4.18 -8.97
CA GLU A 538 13.26 5.39 -8.86
C GLU A 538 12.49 6.53 -8.18
N LEU A 539 11.86 6.23 -7.07
CA LEU A 539 11.05 7.12 -6.23
C LEU A 539 10.82 6.43 -4.88
N HIS A 540 10.30 7.14 -3.89
CA HIS A 540 9.88 6.56 -2.59
C HIS A 540 11.01 5.86 -1.80
N ARG A 541 12.22 6.34 -1.89
CA ARG A 541 13.41 5.70 -1.29
C ARG A 541 13.45 5.78 0.22
N ALA A 542 12.81 6.80 0.84
CA ALA A 542 12.70 6.90 2.28
C ALA A 542 11.90 5.76 2.90
N THR A 543 10.98 5.15 2.14
CA THR A 543 10.15 4.02 2.60
C THR A 543 10.98 2.80 3.02
N LEU A 544 12.22 2.69 2.57
CA LEU A 544 13.14 1.63 3.00
C LEU A 544 13.56 1.76 4.48
N THR A 545 13.49 2.95 5.06
CA THR A 545 13.98 3.24 6.42
C THR A 545 13.03 4.07 7.28
N ALA A 546 12.05 4.77 6.69
CA ALA A 546 11.05 5.54 7.43
C ALA A 546 10.30 4.65 8.44
N GLN A 547 9.95 5.20 9.63
CA GLN A 547 9.30 4.45 10.71
C GLN A 547 10.03 3.12 10.99
N GLN A 548 11.31 3.16 11.31
CA GLN A 548 12.19 2.00 11.43
C GLN A 548 11.66 0.91 12.39
N ASP A 549 10.88 1.28 13.39
CA ASP A 549 10.24 0.35 14.31
C ASP A 549 9.22 -0.58 13.62
N MET A 550 8.60 -0.17 12.50
CA MET A 550 7.78 -1.05 11.65
C MET A 550 8.65 -2.15 11.04
N LYS A 551 9.80 -1.78 10.46
CA LYS A 551 10.75 -2.73 9.87
C LYS A 551 11.31 -3.68 10.92
N ARG A 552 11.66 -3.14 12.09
CA ARG A 552 12.18 -3.94 13.22
C ARG A 552 11.12 -4.92 13.74
N GLY A 553 9.89 -4.44 13.98
CA GLY A 553 8.77 -5.28 14.41
C GLY A 553 8.49 -6.39 13.43
N CYS A 554 8.36 -6.07 12.15
CA CYS A 554 8.18 -7.05 11.08
C CYS A 554 9.29 -8.12 11.09
N ARG A 555 10.56 -7.70 11.09
CA ARG A 555 11.70 -8.63 11.08
C ARG A 555 11.76 -9.52 12.32
N GLN A 556 11.45 -8.98 13.50
CA GLN A 556 11.41 -9.73 14.73
C GLN A 556 10.28 -10.77 14.71
N GLU A 557 9.09 -10.38 14.29
CA GLU A 557 7.93 -11.27 14.24
C GLU A 557 8.11 -12.38 13.19
N GLU A 558 8.63 -12.06 11.98
CA GLU A 558 9.01 -13.05 10.97
C GLU A 558 9.99 -14.11 11.55
N SER A 559 10.99 -13.64 12.28
CA SER A 559 11.99 -14.53 12.89
C SER A 559 11.40 -15.38 14.00
N MET A 560 10.56 -14.79 14.85
CA MET A 560 9.90 -15.48 15.95
C MET A 560 8.87 -16.50 15.46
N LEU A 561 8.07 -16.19 14.45
CA LEU A 561 7.14 -17.13 13.81
C LEU A 561 7.88 -18.37 13.31
N ARG A 562 8.98 -18.17 12.59
CA ARG A 562 9.80 -19.28 12.08
C ARG A 562 10.34 -20.16 13.20
N VAL A 563 10.87 -19.56 14.27
CA VAL A 563 11.40 -20.31 15.43
C VAL A 563 10.27 -21.04 16.14
N THR A 564 9.14 -20.38 16.39
CA THR A 564 8.01 -20.92 17.12
C THR A 564 7.36 -22.08 16.36
N GLU A 565 7.11 -21.95 15.05
CA GLU A 565 6.59 -23.06 14.23
C GLU A 565 7.52 -24.28 14.27
N TYR A 566 8.84 -24.04 14.19
CA TYR A 566 9.83 -25.12 14.29
C TYR A 566 9.76 -25.83 15.64
N LEU A 567 9.75 -25.07 16.75
CA LEU A 567 9.67 -25.64 18.11
C LEU A 567 8.36 -26.39 18.33
N CYS A 568 7.24 -25.84 17.87
CA CYS A 568 5.94 -26.51 17.97
C CYS A 568 5.89 -27.81 17.16
N ALA A 569 6.48 -27.85 15.98
CA ALA A 569 6.59 -29.06 15.18
C ALA A 569 7.49 -30.10 15.86
N ALA A 570 8.65 -29.68 16.38
CA ALA A 570 9.55 -30.56 17.15
C ALA A 570 8.86 -31.10 18.42
N ALA A 571 8.13 -30.24 19.15
CA ALA A 571 7.36 -30.62 20.31
C ALA A 571 6.30 -31.69 19.95
N ARG A 572 5.56 -31.50 18.86
CA ARG A 572 4.56 -32.48 18.41
C ARG A 572 5.16 -33.81 17.98
N ILE A 573 6.33 -33.80 17.38
CA ILE A 573 7.05 -35.03 16.98
C ILE A 573 7.55 -35.78 18.23
N LYS A 574 8.13 -35.04 19.19
CA LYS A 574 8.69 -35.63 20.45
C LYS A 574 7.62 -36.03 21.44
N ASN A 575 6.57 -35.22 21.59
CA ASN A 575 5.48 -35.41 22.53
C ASN A 575 4.13 -35.46 21.77
N PRO A 576 3.57 -36.68 21.57
CA PRO A 576 2.29 -36.84 20.88
C PRO A 576 1.09 -36.16 21.58
N ASP A 577 1.19 -35.81 22.84
CA ASP A 577 0.13 -35.13 23.58
C ASP A 577 0.18 -33.59 23.37
N TYR A 578 1.27 -33.08 22.82
CA TYR A 578 1.38 -31.65 22.51
C TYR A 578 0.44 -31.26 21.37
N VAL A 579 -0.39 -30.25 21.60
CA VAL A 579 -1.31 -29.71 20.59
C VAL A 579 -0.63 -28.54 19.88
N TYR A 580 -0.41 -28.69 18.58
CA TYR A 580 0.15 -27.63 17.75
C TYR A 580 -0.86 -26.45 17.63
N PRO A 581 -0.51 -25.21 18.03
CA PRO A 581 -1.46 -24.09 18.12
C PRO A 581 -1.69 -23.43 16.75
N ARG A 582 -2.27 -24.20 15.81
CA ARG A 582 -2.45 -23.80 14.41
C ARG A 582 -3.25 -22.50 14.25
N GLU A 583 -4.42 -22.43 14.88
CA GLU A 583 -5.33 -21.29 14.71
C GLU A 583 -4.70 -19.98 15.21
N GLU A 584 -3.97 -20.08 16.31
CA GLU A 584 -3.29 -18.92 16.89
C GLU A 584 -2.11 -18.45 16.02
N LEU A 585 -1.30 -19.38 15.52
CA LEU A 585 -0.22 -19.06 14.59
C LEU A 585 -0.75 -18.51 13.26
N ASP A 586 -1.86 -19.06 12.73
CA ASP A 586 -2.53 -18.53 11.54
C ASP A 586 -3.05 -17.10 11.79
N ARG A 587 -3.59 -16.80 12.98
CA ARG A 587 -4.01 -15.45 13.37
C ARG A 587 -2.82 -14.49 13.38
N ILE A 588 -1.72 -14.86 14.03
CA ILE A 588 -0.50 -14.05 14.13
C ILE A 588 0.08 -13.80 12.72
N TRP A 589 0.17 -14.85 11.89
CA TRP A 589 0.55 -14.69 10.48
C TRP A 589 -0.32 -13.67 9.76
N LYS A 590 -1.65 -13.76 9.87
CA LYS A 590 -2.56 -12.82 9.20
C LYS A 590 -2.36 -11.38 9.65
N THR A 591 -2.09 -11.16 10.95
CA THR A 591 -1.77 -9.82 11.49
C THR A 591 -0.44 -9.31 10.91
N LEU A 592 0.61 -10.13 10.90
CA LEU A 592 1.89 -9.77 10.29
C LEU A 592 1.74 -9.45 8.81
N LEU A 593 1.03 -10.31 8.06
CA LEU A 593 0.81 -10.13 6.61
C LEU A 593 0.03 -8.85 6.31
N LEU A 594 -0.96 -8.49 7.14
CA LEU A 594 -1.65 -7.20 7.05
C LEU A 594 -0.70 -6.05 7.30
N ASN A 595 0.12 -6.12 8.36
CA ASN A 595 1.10 -5.08 8.70
C ASN A 595 2.25 -4.96 7.67
N GLN A 596 2.36 -5.88 6.72
CA GLN A 596 3.25 -5.79 5.56
C GLN A 596 2.61 -5.06 4.37
N PHE A 597 1.38 -4.56 4.50
CA PHE A 597 0.75 -3.73 3.48
C PHE A 597 1.67 -2.56 3.09
N HIS A 598 1.65 -2.18 1.79
CA HIS A 598 2.67 -1.30 1.20
C HIS A 598 2.66 0.15 1.71
N ASP A 599 1.71 0.57 2.55
CA ASP A 599 1.76 1.85 3.28
C ASP A 599 1.98 1.67 4.79
N ILE A 600 1.75 0.48 5.37
CA ILE A 600 2.00 0.24 6.79
C ILE A 600 3.50 0.00 7.03
N LEU A 601 4.06 -1.05 6.44
CA LEU A 601 5.46 -1.42 6.63
C LEU A 601 6.44 -0.36 6.12
N PRO A 602 6.24 0.26 4.96
CA PRO A 602 7.07 1.37 4.48
C PRO A 602 7.07 2.61 5.37
N GLY A 603 6.04 2.81 6.17
CA GLY A 603 5.96 3.94 7.08
C GLY A 603 5.30 5.18 6.49
N SER A 604 4.48 5.02 5.46
CA SER A 604 3.82 6.09 4.70
C SER A 604 2.37 6.36 5.12
N ALA A 605 1.88 5.71 6.19
CA ALA A 605 0.54 5.91 6.73
C ALA A 605 0.50 6.99 7.84
N ILE A 606 -0.71 7.31 8.31
CA ILE A 606 -0.92 8.24 9.44
C ILE A 606 -0.44 7.64 10.78
N ALA A 607 -0.21 8.49 11.77
CA ALA A 607 0.31 8.13 13.09
C ALA A 607 -0.52 7.04 13.78
N TRP A 608 -1.85 7.08 13.66
CA TRP A 608 -2.75 6.07 14.19
C TRP A 608 -2.43 4.66 13.70
N VAL A 609 -2.20 4.51 12.40
CA VAL A 609 -1.86 3.21 11.78
C VAL A 609 -0.57 2.65 12.37
N HIS A 610 0.48 3.47 12.46
CA HIS A 610 1.77 3.02 13.00
C HIS A 610 1.68 2.71 14.51
N ARG A 611 0.90 3.46 15.27
CA ARG A 611 0.64 3.17 16.69
C ARG A 611 -0.06 1.82 16.86
N GLN A 612 -1.05 1.53 16.04
CA GLN A 612 -1.74 0.25 16.02
C GLN A 612 -0.78 -0.90 15.69
N ALA A 613 -0.02 -0.78 14.60
CA ALA A 613 0.94 -1.80 14.18
C ALA A 613 2.01 -2.07 15.25
N ARG A 614 2.54 -1.04 15.94
CA ARG A 614 3.45 -1.22 17.08
C ARG A 614 2.84 -2.06 18.20
N THR A 615 1.59 -1.79 18.51
CA THR A 615 0.87 -2.53 19.56
C THR A 615 0.68 -3.98 19.16
N GLU A 616 0.34 -4.24 17.91
CA GLU A 616 0.16 -5.58 17.35
C GLU A 616 1.48 -6.36 17.33
N TYR A 617 2.57 -5.77 16.83
CA TYR A 617 3.91 -6.39 16.91
C TYR A 617 4.31 -6.75 18.34
N ALA A 618 4.15 -5.83 19.28
CA ALA A 618 4.51 -6.07 20.68
C ALA A 618 3.70 -7.22 21.29
N ARG A 619 2.40 -7.24 21.05
CA ARG A 619 1.49 -8.29 21.51
C ARG A 619 1.87 -9.66 20.92
N ASP A 620 2.02 -9.72 19.59
CA ASP A 620 2.20 -10.99 18.90
C ASP A 620 3.61 -11.57 19.12
N ILE A 621 4.65 -10.73 19.20
CA ILE A 621 6.00 -11.16 19.61
C ILE A 621 6.01 -11.71 21.04
N ALA A 622 5.33 -11.06 21.99
CA ALA A 622 5.21 -11.55 23.35
C ALA A 622 4.53 -12.92 23.38
N ARG A 623 3.44 -13.08 22.63
CA ARG A 623 2.71 -14.35 22.58
C ARG A 623 3.51 -15.47 21.89
N LEU A 624 4.24 -15.16 20.83
CA LEU A 624 5.14 -16.12 20.18
C LEU A 624 6.24 -16.62 21.14
N ASN A 625 6.78 -15.76 21.99
CA ASN A 625 7.72 -16.15 23.02
C ASN A 625 7.08 -17.14 24.02
N GLU A 626 5.84 -16.90 24.46
CA GLU A 626 5.12 -17.82 25.35
C GLU A 626 4.90 -19.17 24.68
N ILE A 627 4.42 -19.21 23.43
CA ILE A 627 4.20 -20.45 22.67
C ILE A 627 5.52 -21.19 22.48
N ALA A 628 6.62 -20.50 22.17
CA ALA A 628 7.95 -21.11 22.02
C ALA A 628 8.43 -21.76 23.34
N LEU A 629 8.20 -21.09 24.49
CA LEU A 629 8.50 -21.64 25.82
C LEU A 629 7.62 -22.85 26.16
N GLU A 630 6.33 -22.82 25.82
CA GLU A 630 5.41 -23.96 26.02
C GLU A 630 5.86 -25.18 25.20
N ALA A 631 6.23 -24.96 23.92
CA ALA A 631 6.79 -25.99 23.04
C ALA A 631 8.11 -26.56 23.60
N GLY A 632 9.01 -25.68 24.09
CA GLY A 632 10.26 -26.07 24.72
C GLY A 632 10.05 -26.95 25.97
N ARG A 633 9.10 -26.57 26.82
CA ARG A 633 8.70 -27.38 27.99
C ARG A 633 8.13 -28.74 27.58
N ALA A 634 7.32 -28.79 26.52
CA ALA A 634 6.76 -30.05 26.03
C ALA A 634 7.85 -31.01 25.52
N ILE A 635 8.92 -30.50 24.93
CA ILE A 635 10.10 -31.28 24.54
C ILE A 635 10.86 -31.77 25.78
N ALA A 636 11.07 -30.90 26.79
CA ALA A 636 11.80 -31.23 28.03
C ALA A 636 11.12 -32.27 28.89
N VAL A 637 9.78 -32.40 28.84
CA VAL A 637 9.03 -33.45 29.55
C VAL A 637 9.41 -34.86 29.09
N VAL A 638 9.79 -35.00 27.80
CA VAL A 638 10.18 -36.30 27.23
C VAL A 638 11.68 -36.58 27.39
N GLU A 639 12.47 -35.52 27.58
CA GLU A 639 13.94 -35.58 27.80
C GLU A 639 14.29 -34.81 29.11
N PRO A 640 13.95 -35.36 30.30
CA PRO A 640 13.98 -34.60 31.55
C PRO A 640 15.39 -34.18 32.04
N ASP A 641 16.45 -34.78 31.53
CA ASP A 641 17.83 -34.40 31.87
C ASP A 641 18.32 -33.11 31.26
N ASP A 642 17.53 -32.50 30.36
CA ASP A 642 17.83 -31.27 29.63
C ASP A 642 16.87 -30.13 29.93
N ALA A 643 16.68 -29.83 31.21
CA ALA A 643 15.60 -28.98 31.77
C ALA A 643 15.62 -27.48 31.34
N THR A 644 16.49 -27.04 30.48
CA THR A 644 16.54 -25.63 30.04
C THR A 644 16.85 -25.49 28.56
N ILE A 645 15.81 -25.57 27.72
CA ILE A 645 15.90 -25.09 26.36
C ILE A 645 15.69 -23.56 26.38
N THR A 646 16.77 -22.82 26.54
CA THR A 646 16.70 -21.36 26.60
C THR A 646 17.11 -20.68 25.31
N ASP A 647 17.72 -21.39 24.34
CA ASP A 647 18.21 -20.81 23.12
C ASP A 647 18.12 -21.75 21.92
N ALA A 648 17.12 -21.56 21.08
CA ALA A 648 17.17 -22.06 19.72
C ALA A 648 18.03 -21.10 18.86
N VAL A 649 19.31 -21.41 18.70
CA VAL A 649 20.17 -20.64 17.81
C VAL A 649 20.02 -21.16 16.38
N ILE A 650 19.26 -20.45 15.58
CA ILE A 650 19.25 -20.60 14.13
C ILE A 650 20.33 -19.67 13.59
N ALA A 651 21.50 -20.20 13.26
CA ALA A 651 22.50 -19.43 12.54
C ALA A 651 22.08 -19.33 11.07
N PRO A 652 21.57 -18.18 10.59
CA PRO A 652 21.25 -18.02 9.19
C PRO A 652 22.55 -18.19 8.37
N TYR A 653 22.43 -18.84 7.21
CA TYR A 653 23.50 -19.02 6.22
C TYR A 653 24.73 -19.84 6.65
N SER A 654 24.69 -20.54 7.78
CA SER A 654 25.72 -21.53 8.04
C SER A 654 25.40 -22.81 7.25
N ARG A 655 26.43 -23.50 6.77
CA ARG A 655 26.29 -24.84 6.16
C ARG A 655 25.55 -25.79 7.07
N GLN A 656 25.72 -25.65 8.37
CA GLN A 656 25.01 -26.40 9.41
C GLN A 656 23.53 -26.01 9.55
N ALA A 657 23.14 -24.77 9.26
CA ALA A 657 21.74 -24.36 9.29
C ALA A 657 20.92 -24.98 8.16
N CYS A 658 21.54 -25.33 7.05
CA CYS A 658 20.87 -26.05 5.97
C CYS A 658 20.71 -27.54 6.25
N GLU A 659 21.55 -28.11 7.12
CA GLU A 659 21.61 -29.56 7.39
C GLU A 659 20.93 -29.96 8.71
N THR A 660 20.94 -29.12 9.73
CA THR A 660 20.34 -29.44 11.04
C THR A 660 19.79 -28.22 11.77
N TRP A 661 18.49 -28.14 11.86
CA TRP A 661 17.81 -27.39 12.88
C TRP A 661 17.96 -28.15 14.20
N ALA A 662 18.92 -27.81 15.04
CA ALA A 662 19.10 -28.44 16.33
C ALA A 662 18.65 -27.49 17.44
N VAL A 663 17.65 -27.90 18.21
CA VAL A 663 17.41 -27.35 19.53
C VAL A 663 18.54 -27.92 20.40
N ARG A 664 19.42 -27.07 20.89
CA ARG A 664 20.49 -27.47 21.81
C ARG A 664 20.11 -27.06 23.23
N PRO A 665 20.33 -27.97 24.22
CA PRO A 665 20.20 -27.60 25.62
C PRO A 665 21.18 -26.48 26.01
N ALA A 666 20.79 -25.59 26.91
CA ALA A 666 21.67 -24.56 27.43
C ALA A 666 22.99 -25.09 28.00
N SER A 667 22.97 -26.29 28.58
CA SER A 667 24.15 -27.02 29.07
C SER A 667 25.16 -27.38 27.98
N SER A 668 24.71 -27.58 26.72
CA SER A 668 25.63 -27.91 25.60
C SER A 668 26.40 -26.70 25.06
N ARG A 669 26.06 -25.50 25.50
CA ARG A 669 26.84 -24.28 25.21
C ARG A 669 28.21 -24.28 25.87
N ALA A 670 28.35 -24.94 27.01
CA ALA A 670 29.61 -25.02 27.76
C ALA A 670 30.60 -26.01 27.15
N GLU A 671 30.12 -27.00 26.36
CA GLU A 671 30.96 -28.09 25.86
C GLU A 671 31.37 -27.97 24.37
N ALA A 672 30.81 -27.02 23.60
CA ALA A 672 31.26 -26.74 22.25
C ALA A 672 32.62 -26.03 22.33
N GLY A 673 33.67 -26.84 22.68
CA GLY A 673 35.05 -26.52 22.51
C GLY A 673 35.47 -25.06 22.74
N THR A 674 35.42 -24.60 23.97
CA THR A 674 36.32 -23.55 24.41
C THR A 674 37.72 -24.14 24.54
N ALA A 675 38.36 -24.49 23.43
CA ALA A 675 39.78 -24.24 23.37
C ALA A 675 39.92 -22.82 23.87
N SER A 676 40.63 -22.59 24.97
CA SER A 676 40.86 -21.28 25.58
C SER A 676 41.32 -20.29 24.52
N MET A 677 40.38 -19.65 23.82
CA MET A 677 40.72 -18.57 22.94
C MET A 677 41.27 -17.44 23.80
N ALA A 678 42.40 -16.91 23.40
CA ALA A 678 43.02 -15.78 24.12
C ALA A 678 41.98 -14.65 24.25
N ARG A 679 41.90 -14.07 25.45
CA ARG A 679 41.09 -12.86 25.69
C ARG A 679 41.47 -11.77 24.71
N VAL A 680 40.55 -10.90 24.39
CA VAL A 680 40.81 -9.68 23.63
C VAL A 680 41.79 -8.83 24.44
N ALA A 681 42.96 -8.52 23.89
CA ALA A 681 43.87 -7.57 24.49
C ALA A 681 43.35 -6.16 24.26
N VAL A 682 43.26 -5.39 25.36
CA VAL A 682 42.91 -3.98 25.32
C VAL A 682 44.14 -3.15 25.67
N THR A 683 44.56 -2.29 24.79
CA THR A 683 45.69 -1.38 25.05
C THR A 683 45.33 0.05 24.66
N HIS A 684 46.03 1.02 25.26
CA HIS A 684 45.84 2.46 25.02
C HIS A 684 47.07 3.01 24.32
N ASP A 685 46.86 3.70 23.24
CA ASP A 685 47.91 4.45 22.50
C ASP A 685 47.49 5.95 22.48
N GLY A 686 47.82 6.67 23.55
CA GLY A 686 47.27 7.98 23.86
C GLY A 686 45.78 7.87 24.14
N ASP A 687 44.94 8.63 23.41
CA ASP A 687 43.49 8.60 23.50
C ASP A 687 42.85 7.51 22.60
N THR A 688 43.64 6.80 21.83
CA THR A 688 43.21 5.70 20.95
C THR A 688 43.13 4.41 21.74
N ILE A 689 42.03 3.64 21.56
CA ILE A 689 41.89 2.30 22.12
C ILE A 689 42.19 1.28 21.05
N VAL A 690 43.02 0.30 21.41
CA VAL A 690 43.39 -0.80 20.51
C VAL A 690 42.81 -2.10 21.07
N LEU A 691 42.04 -2.79 20.26
CA LEU A 691 41.50 -4.13 20.54
C LEU A 691 42.19 -5.16 19.65
N ASP A 692 42.74 -6.23 20.25
CA ASP A 692 43.40 -7.29 19.51
C ASP A 692 42.93 -8.66 20.01
N ASN A 693 42.39 -9.51 19.12
CA ASN A 693 41.95 -10.87 19.46
C ASN A 693 42.78 -11.95 18.73
N GLY A 694 43.94 -11.58 18.16
CA GLY A 694 44.80 -12.47 17.39
C GLY A 694 44.32 -12.71 15.96
N ARG A 695 43.16 -12.18 15.57
CA ARG A 695 42.63 -12.24 14.21
C ARG A 695 42.38 -10.85 13.62
N LEU A 696 41.75 -9.98 14.39
CA LEU A 696 41.55 -8.57 14.06
C LEU A 696 42.35 -7.70 15.01
N HIS A 697 43.07 -6.74 14.46
CA HIS A 697 43.68 -5.63 15.19
C HIS A 697 42.93 -4.35 14.85
N VAL A 698 42.27 -3.75 15.84
CA VAL A 698 41.29 -2.67 15.65
C VAL A 698 41.75 -1.45 16.41
N ARG A 699 41.81 -0.27 15.76
CA ARG A 699 42.10 1.03 16.36
C ARG A 699 40.84 1.88 16.40
N ILE A 700 40.45 2.29 17.59
CA ILE A 700 39.26 3.12 17.88
C ILE A 700 39.73 4.45 18.41
N GLU A 701 39.41 5.53 17.72
CA GLU A 701 39.86 6.89 18.05
C GLU A 701 39.05 7.48 19.23
N ALA A 702 39.50 8.60 19.77
CA ALA A 702 38.88 9.27 20.92
C ALA A 702 37.40 9.66 20.68
N ASP A 703 36.99 9.84 19.43
CA ASP A 703 35.62 10.13 19.03
C ASP A 703 34.73 8.86 18.87
N GLY A 704 35.28 7.67 19.15
CA GLY A 704 34.58 6.41 19.01
C GLY A 704 34.47 5.90 17.57
N THR A 705 35.13 6.54 16.60
CA THR A 705 35.20 6.01 15.23
C THR A 705 36.37 5.03 15.08
N VAL A 706 36.28 4.10 14.10
CA VAL A 706 37.33 3.14 13.84
C VAL A 706 38.22 3.62 12.69
N SER A 707 39.51 3.78 12.95
CA SER A 707 40.50 4.28 11.99
C SER A 707 41.25 3.16 11.26
N SER A 708 41.31 1.97 11.86
CA SER A 708 42.00 0.82 11.29
C SER A 708 41.38 -0.50 11.76
N ILE A 709 41.27 -1.44 10.85
CA ILE A 709 40.97 -2.85 11.11
C ILE A 709 41.91 -3.67 10.25
N VAL A 710 42.87 -4.32 10.86
CA VAL A 710 43.80 -5.24 10.14
C VAL A 710 43.37 -6.70 10.34
N ASP A 711 43.01 -7.41 9.27
CA ASP A 711 42.92 -8.88 9.31
C ASP A 711 44.33 -9.47 9.35
N GLN A 712 44.72 -9.94 10.54
CA GLN A 712 46.12 -10.43 10.78
C GLN A 712 46.49 -11.70 10.00
N ARG A 713 45.51 -12.45 9.48
CA ARG A 713 45.77 -13.61 8.63
C ARG A 713 46.34 -13.20 7.28
N THR A 714 45.87 -12.12 6.72
CA THR A 714 46.22 -11.63 5.39
C THR A 714 47.07 -10.37 5.47
N ASN A 715 47.25 -9.82 6.67
CA ASN A 715 47.88 -8.52 6.91
C ASN A 715 47.24 -7.40 6.09
N ARG A 716 45.87 -7.47 5.91
CA ARG A 716 45.14 -6.52 5.10
C ARG A 716 44.45 -5.49 5.96
N GLU A 717 44.70 -4.21 5.68
CA GLU A 717 43.95 -3.09 6.23
C GLU A 717 42.59 -2.98 5.54
N LEU A 718 41.48 -2.88 6.33
CA LEU A 718 40.15 -2.82 5.82
C LEU A 718 39.57 -1.39 5.76
N VAL A 719 40.13 -0.45 6.53
CA VAL A 719 39.66 0.94 6.55
C VAL A 719 40.52 1.76 5.60
N PRO A 720 39.96 2.43 4.59
CA PRO A 720 40.73 3.27 3.69
C PRO A 720 41.43 4.42 4.43
N ALA A 721 42.69 4.69 4.06
CA ALA A 721 43.47 5.75 4.69
C ALA A 721 42.74 7.12 4.66
N GLY A 722 42.72 7.79 5.78
CA GLY A 722 42.03 9.11 5.92
C GLY A 722 40.53 9.03 6.07
N THR A 723 39.92 7.84 6.08
CA THR A 723 38.49 7.64 6.37
C THR A 723 38.27 7.13 7.78
N ARG A 724 37.02 7.06 8.21
CA ARG A 724 36.58 6.52 9.50
C ARG A 724 35.37 5.63 9.33
N LEU A 725 35.37 4.45 9.94
CA LEU A 725 34.25 3.54 9.96
C LEU A 725 33.43 3.77 11.23
N GLY A 726 32.12 3.72 11.12
CA GLY A 726 31.21 4.01 12.22
C GLY A 726 30.98 5.51 12.48
N ARG A 727 31.37 6.38 11.55
CA ARG A 727 31.09 7.82 11.63
C ARG A 727 29.64 8.09 11.26
N TYR A 728 28.97 8.86 12.12
CA TYR A 728 27.60 9.29 11.86
C TYR A 728 27.56 10.60 11.09
N GLU A 729 26.63 10.69 10.14
CA GLU A 729 26.35 11.89 9.36
C GLU A 729 24.89 12.24 9.44
N MET A 730 24.60 13.53 9.64
CA MET A 730 23.26 14.10 9.62
C MET A 730 23.05 14.80 8.29
N LEU A 731 21.91 14.51 7.64
CA LEU A 731 21.52 15.07 6.37
C LEU A 731 20.16 15.75 6.53
N LYS A 732 19.90 16.79 5.71
CA LYS A 732 18.58 17.39 5.62
C LYS A 732 17.59 16.45 4.91
N ASP A 733 16.36 16.44 5.41
CA ASP A 733 15.25 15.67 4.85
C ASP A 733 14.15 16.65 4.37
N GLU A 734 14.38 17.24 3.22
CA GLU A 734 13.50 18.22 2.59
C GLU A 734 13.26 17.78 1.12
N PRO A 735 12.53 16.67 0.87
CA PRO A 735 12.32 16.21 -0.49
C PRO A 735 11.43 17.16 -1.28
N PHE A 736 11.52 17.11 -2.60
CA PHE A 736 10.74 17.94 -3.51
C PHE A 736 9.22 17.68 -3.38
N HIS A 737 8.85 16.40 -3.23
CA HIS A 737 7.51 15.92 -2.94
C HIS A 737 7.59 14.69 -2.03
N TRP A 738 6.50 14.32 -1.40
CA TRP A 738 6.32 13.03 -0.74
C TRP A 738 7.27 12.80 0.44
N ASP A 739 7.27 13.70 1.40
CA ASP A 739 8.20 13.67 2.56
C ASP A 739 8.24 12.32 3.30
N ALA A 740 7.09 11.60 3.41
CA ALA A 740 7.08 10.28 4.04
C ALA A 740 7.64 9.17 3.13
N TRP A 741 7.76 9.43 1.83
CA TRP A 741 8.11 8.42 0.85
C TRP A 741 9.50 8.59 0.27
N ASP A 742 9.99 9.81 0.06
CA ASP A 742 11.19 9.99 -0.75
C ASP A 742 12.35 10.67 -0.03
N ILE A 743 13.55 10.38 -0.52
CA ILE A 743 14.81 11.06 -0.21
C ILE A 743 15.34 11.63 -1.50
N GLN A 744 15.66 12.91 -1.50
CA GLN A 744 16.25 13.59 -2.67
C GLN A 744 17.76 13.34 -2.73
N ARG A 745 18.29 13.24 -3.96
CA ARG A 745 19.71 13.01 -4.20
C ARG A 745 20.57 14.16 -3.66
N ASP A 746 20.13 15.40 -3.78
CA ASP A 746 20.86 16.57 -3.32
C ASP A 746 20.91 16.68 -1.79
N ALA A 747 20.10 15.93 -1.05
CA ALA A 747 20.23 15.78 0.39
C ALA A 747 21.65 15.32 0.79
N PHE A 748 22.31 14.49 -0.02
CA PHE A 748 23.69 14.05 0.22
C PHE A 748 24.71 15.18 0.18
N LEU A 749 24.41 16.29 -0.47
CA LEU A 749 25.26 17.51 -0.45
C LEU A 749 25.17 18.26 0.88
N THR A 750 24.23 17.92 1.73
CA THR A 750 24.02 18.52 3.05
C THR A 750 24.63 17.70 4.18
N ALA A 751 25.27 16.56 3.85
CA ALA A 751 25.84 15.65 4.85
C ALA A 751 26.83 16.39 5.75
N ASN A 752 26.62 16.27 7.06
CA ASN A 752 27.45 16.87 8.08
C ASN A 752 27.84 15.83 9.12
N ALA A 753 29.15 15.55 9.24
CA ALA A 753 29.64 14.61 10.21
C ALA A 753 29.42 15.09 11.64
N LEU A 754 28.91 14.22 12.51
CA LEU A 754 28.71 14.53 13.92
C LEU A 754 30.05 14.50 14.65
N SER A 755 30.46 15.64 15.19
CA SER A 755 31.80 15.83 15.81
C SER A 755 31.78 15.86 17.33
N GLU A 756 30.62 16.05 17.97
CA GLU A 756 30.50 16.00 19.44
C GLU A 756 30.42 14.53 19.89
N ALA A 757 31.53 13.83 19.81
CA ALA A 757 31.63 12.40 20.09
C ALA A 757 32.78 12.10 21.03
N SER A 758 32.64 11.14 21.95
CA SER A 758 33.68 10.73 22.89
C SER A 758 33.48 9.30 23.37
N ILE A 759 34.58 8.65 23.74
CA ILE A 759 34.54 7.36 24.43
C ILE A 759 34.05 7.58 25.85
N ALA A 760 33.06 6.80 26.29
CA ALA A 760 32.47 6.85 27.62
C ALA A 760 33.11 5.82 28.57
N SER A 761 33.31 4.58 28.08
CA SER A 761 33.95 3.49 28.87
C SER A 761 34.49 2.40 27.95
N VAL A 762 35.29 1.53 28.54
CA VAL A 762 35.74 0.25 27.94
C VAL A 762 35.46 -0.87 28.95
N ASP A 763 34.69 -1.84 28.54
CA ASP A 763 34.30 -2.97 29.38
C ASP A 763 34.85 -4.29 28.84
N GLU A 764 35.44 -5.09 29.72
CA GLU A 764 35.77 -6.47 29.42
C GLU A 764 34.60 -7.38 29.76
N THR A 765 34.22 -8.25 28.83
CA THR A 765 33.10 -9.17 29.05
C THR A 765 33.56 -10.45 29.78
N ALA A 766 32.64 -11.10 30.47
CA ALA A 766 32.94 -12.33 31.25
C ALA A 766 33.53 -13.45 30.35
N ASN A 767 33.18 -13.50 29.08
CA ASN A 767 33.69 -14.48 28.08
C ASN A 767 34.99 -14.03 27.40
N GLY A 768 35.67 -12.99 27.88
CA GLY A 768 36.96 -12.53 27.42
C GLY A 768 36.93 -11.63 26.19
N GLY A 769 35.79 -11.12 25.82
CA GLY A 769 35.67 -10.05 24.82
C GLY A 769 35.85 -8.65 25.41
N ALA A 770 35.88 -7.64 24.56
CA ALA A 770 35.91 -6.22 24.94
C ALA A 770 34.85 -5.42 24.19
N VAL A 771 34.29 -4.41 24.87
CA VAL A 771 33.32 -3.47 24.29
C VAL A 771 33.78 -2.05 24.61
N VAL A 772 33.90 -1.22 23.58
CA VAL A 772 34.15 0.20 23.72
C VAL A 772 32.80 0.93 23.57
N HIS A 773 32.43 1.72 24.56
CA HIS A 773 31.20 2.52 24.56
C HIS A 773 31.54 3.96 24.19
N ALA A 774 30.89 4.49 23.18
CA ALA A 774 31.01 5.87 22.75
C ALA A 774 29.65 6.57 22.77
N VAL A 775 29.67 7.87 22.93
CA VAL A 775 28.47 8.72 22.88
C VAL A 775 28.70 9.84 21.90
N THR A 776 27.80 9.95 20.92
CA THR A 776 27.77 11.02 19.92
C THR A 776 26.55 11.88 20.15
N ARG A 777 26.72 13.23 20.14
CA ARG A 777 25.62 14.18 20.34
C ARG A 777 25.50 15.15 19.18
N ALA A 778 24.26 15.51 18.90
CA ALA A 778 23.92 16.63 18.03
C ALA A 778 22.63 17.28 18.54
N LYS A 779 22.23 18.40 17.96
CA LYS A 779 20.96 19.05 18.35
C LYS A 779 19.77 18.11 18.13
N GLY A 780 19.15 17.68 19.22
CA GLY A 780 18.00 16.77 19.19
C GLY A 780 18.34 15.30 18.96
N VAL A 781 19.61 14.90 19.07
CA VAL A 781 20.02 13.51 18.88
C VAL A 781 21.11 13.11 19.87
N GLU A 782 20.96 11.97 20.54
CA GLU A 782 22.02 11.29 21.26
C GLU A 782 22.14 9.84 20.77
N ILE A 783 23.35 9.42 20.42
CA ILE A 783 23.66 8.08 19.94
C ILE A 783 24.65 7.44 20.90
N ARG A 784 24.29 6.30 21.50
CA ARG A 784 25.18 5.49 22.32
C ARG A 784 25.59 4.27 21.51
N THR A 785 26.87 4.24 21.16
CA THR A 785 27.47 3.19 20.33
C THR A 785 28.27 2.23 21.19
N GLY A 786 28.06 0.91 21.01
CA GLY A 786 28.95 -0.14 21.52
C GLY A 786 29.72 -0.77 20.37
N ILE A 787 31.03 -0.80 20.47
CA ILE A 787 31.94 -1.46 19.49
C ILE A 787 32.56 -2.65 20.20
N ALA A 788 32.15 -3.86 19.79
CA ALA A 788 32.53 -5.08 20.49
C ALA A 788 33.42 -6.01 19.63
N LEU A 789 34.48 -6.49 20.23
CA LEU A 789 35.32 -7.54 19.67
C LEU A 789 35.29 -8.78 20.57
N ARG A 790 35.03 -9.96 19.97
CA ARG A 790 34.98 -11.23 20.68
C ARG A 790 36.26 -12.01 20.47
N PRO A 791 36.65 -12.89 21.42
CA PRO A 791 37.82 -13.77 21.27
C PRO A 791 37.79 -14.57 19.96
N GLY A 792 38.83 -14.47 19.15
CA GLY A 792 39.02 -15.19 17.88
C GLY A 792 38.00 -14.87 16.78
N SER A 793 37.10 -13.90 17.01
CA SER A 793 36.08 -13.46 16.00
C SER A 793 36.74 -12.76 14.83
N ALA A 794 36.24 -13.02 13.62
CA ALA A 794 36.54 -12.23 12.43
C ALA A 794 35.58 -11.04 12.27
N THR A 795 34.72 -10.78 13.25
CA THR A 795 33.66 -9.78 13.16
C THR A 795 33.86 -8.73 14.22
N LEU A 796 33.78 -7.47 13.84
CA LEU A 796 33.64 -6.33 14.75
C LEU A 796 32.17 -5.98 14.81
N ASP A 797 31.59 -6.06 15.99
CA ASP A 797 30.16 -5.84 16.21
C ASP A 797 29.88 -4.40 16.66
N PHE A 798 28.87 -3.77 16.07
CA PHE A 798 28.40 -2.44 16.45
C PHE A 798 26.99 -2.50 16.98
N THR A 799 26.73 -1.79 18.06
CA THR A 799 25.36 -1.51 18.56
C THR A 799 25.17 -0.02 18.63
N ALA A 800 23.96 0.47 18.31
CA ALA A 800 23.59 1.86 18.54
C ALA A 800 22.23 1.94 19.20
N ASP A 801 22.15 2.71 20.29
CA ASP A 801 20.91 3.17 20.88
C ASP A 801 20.78 4.65 20.51
N VAL A 802 19.73 5.01 19.78
CA VAL A 802 19.52 6.34 19.22
C VAL A 802 18.32 6.98 19.89
N ASP A 803 18.54 8.11 20.60
CA ASP A 803 17.50 8.98 21.10
C ASP A 803 17.31 10.12 20.09
N TRP A 804 16.14 10.12 19.38
CA TRP A 804 15.92 10.94 18.21
C TRP A 804 14.80 11.96 18.42
N HIS A 805 15.14 13.25 18.34
CA HIS A 805 14.21 14.38 18.41
C HIS A 805 14.46 15.41 17.30
N ALA A 806 15.30 15.08 16.33
CA ALA A 806 15.52 15.94 15.18
C ALA A 806 14.31 15.90 14.22
N VAL A 807 14.03 17.02 13.59
CA VAL A 807 12.93 17.21 12.62
C VAL A 807 13.54 17.55 11.27
N GLU A 808 12.95 17.01 10.18
CA GLU A 808 13.41 17.21 8.81
C GLU A 808 14.90 16.88 8.61
N GLN A 809 15.32 15.79 9.25
CA GLN A 809 16.68 15.25 9.13
C GLN A 809 16.67 13.73 9.13
N PHE A 810 17.68 13.13 8.51
CA PHE A 810 17.93 11.69 8.60
C PHE A 810 19.40 11.40 8.90
N LEU A 811 19.64 10.24 9.49
CA LEU A 811 20.94 9.78 9.95
C LEU A 811 21.50 8.71 9.02
N LYS A 812 22.80 8.87 8.68
CA LYS A 812 23.58 7.80 8.03
C LYS A 812 24.80 7.44 8.87
N VAL A 813 25.33 6.24 8.62
CA VAL A 813 26.57 5.75 9.21
C VAL A 813 27.52 5.28 8.12
N ASP A 814 28.74 5.77 8.15
CA ASP A 814 29.77 5.41 7.17
C ASP A 814 30.45 4.08 7.52
N MET A 815 30.52 3.18 6.56
CA MET A 815 31.21 1.89 6.64
C MET A 815 32.18 1.72 5.45
N PRO A 816 33.21 2.58 5.32
CA PRO A 816 34.17 2.51 4.21
C PRO A 816 35.04 1.26 4.31
N VAL A 817 35.34 0.63 3.16
CA VAL A 817 36.21 -0.54 3.09
C VAL A 817 37.22 -0.42 1.93
N THR A 818 38.41 -1.02 2.08
CA THR A 818 39.49 -0.99 1.07
C THR A 818 39.25 -1.95 -0.10
N VAL A 819 38.22 -2.78 -0.06
CA VAL A 819 37.88 -3.73 -1.12
C VAL A 819 37.40 -2.96 -2.35
N GLN A 820 37.99 -3.20 -3.50
CA GLN A 820 37.66 -2.56 -4.76
C GLN A 820 36.89 -3.53 -5.66
N ALA A 821 35.66 -3.17 -6.00
CA ALA A 821 34.78 -3.98 -6.84
C ALA A 821 34.00 -3.10 -7.83
N VAL A 822 33.45 -3.73 -8.84
CA VAL A 822 32.56 -3.10 -9.80
C VAL A 822 31.11 -3.13 -9.29
N ASN A 823 30.75 -4.22 -8.61
CA ASN A 823 29.41 -4.46 -8.06
C ASN A 823 29.49 -4.78 -6.58
N ALA A 824 28.43 -4.48 -5.86
CA ALA A 824 28.17 -5.01 -4.53
C ALA A 824 27.00 -5.99 -4.57
N GLN A 825 27.02 -6.99 -3.69
CA GLN A 825 26.00 -8.02 -3.55
C GLN A 825 25.13 -7.70 -2.35
N TYR A 826 23.83 -7.55 -2.59
CA TYR A 826 22.83 -7.25 -1.59
C TYR A 826 21.96 -8.49 -1.38
N GLU A 827 21.81 -8.91 -0.13
CA GLU A 827 20.89 -10.00 0.17
C GLU A 827 19.45 -9.53 -0.01
N CYS A 828 18.67 -10.36 -0.70
CA CYS A 828 17.24 -10.18 -0.92
C CYS A 828 16.50 -11.49 -0.62
N GLN A 829 15.23 -11.56 -0.95
CA GLN A 829 14.40 -12.75 -0.79
C GLN A 829 14.97 -13.92 -1.57
N TYR A 830 15.40 -14.96 -0.87
CA TYR A 830 15.97 -16.21 -1.42
C TYR A 830 17.19 -16.07 -2.33
N GLY A 831 17.90 -14.95 -2.30
CA GLY A 831 19.04 -14.77 -3.16
C GLY A 831 19.84 -13.50 -2.93
N LEU A 832 20.62 -13.15 -3.95
CA LEU A 832 21.47 -11.97 -3.98
C LEU A 832 21.15 -11.16 -5.24
N VAL A 833 21.06 -9.85 -5.08
CA VAL A 833 21.01 -8.90 -6.18
C VAL A 833 22.36 -8.20 -6.27
N GLU A 834 22.96 -8.22 -7.45
CA GLU A 834 24.15 -7.44 -7.74
C GLU A 834 23.76 -6.06 -8.25
N ARG A 835 24.35 -5.03 -7.66
CA ARG A 835 24.18 -3.64 -8.10
C ARG A 835 25.53 -2.99 -8.33
N PRO A 836 25.67 -2.23 -9.43
CA PRO A 836 26.91 -1.50 -9.69
C PRO A 836 27.16 -0.46 -8.60
N ILE A 837 28.43 -0.31 -8.21
CA ILE A 837 28.84 0.75 -7.26
C ILE A 837 29.27 2.03 -7.99
N ASN A 838 29.33 2.00 -9.32
CA ASN A 838 29.57 3.17 -10.14
C ASN A 838 28.24 3.85 -10.54
N LYS A 839 28.32 5.07 -11.02
CA LYS A 839 27.19 5.90 -11.46
C LYS A 839 27.34 6.31 -12.93
N ASN A 840 27.68 5.35 -13.78
CA ASN A 840 28.03 5.61 -15.18
C ASN A 840 26.81 5.92 -16.06
N THR A 841 25.67 5.33 -15.73
CA THR A 841 24.41 5.57 -16.43
C THR A 841 23.41 6.33 -15.55
N ARG A 842 22.36 6.92 -16.15
CA ARG A 842 21.27 7.53 -15.40
C ARG A 842 20.57 6.52 -14.49
N SER A 843 20.38 5.29 -14.96
CA SER A 843 19.76 4.23 -14.17
C SER A 843 20.63 3.80 -12.98
N ASP A 844 21.96 3.74 -13.15
CA ASP A 844 22.86 3.43 -12.02
C ASP A 844 22.85 4.55 -10.98
N ASP A 845 22.88 5.80 -11.47
CA ASP A 845 22.86 6.97 -10.62
C ASP A 845 21.51 7.16 -9.91
N ALA A 846 20.38 6.75 -10.52
CA ALA A 846 19.07 6.77 -9.90
C ALA A 846 18.94 5.82 -8.70
N LYS A 847 19.77 4.76 -8.64
CA LYS A 847 19.78 3.76 -7.56
C LYS A 847 20.68 4.15 -6.40
N PHE A 848 20.63 5.41 -5.96
CA PHE A 848 21.52 5.92 -4.91
C PHE A 848 21.14 5.43 -3.50
N GLU A 849 19.94 4.91 -3.28
CA GLU A 849 19.49 4.17 -2.11
C GLU A 849 19.06 2.77 -2.54
N SER A 850 19.44 1.74 -1.80
CA SER A 850 19.16 0.36 -2.16
C SER A 850 18.82 -0.50 -0.94
N CYS A 851 17.76 -1.30 -1.06
CA CYS A 851 17.36 -2.22 -0.02
C CYS A 851 18.35 -3.39 0.11
N THR A 852 18.66 -3.75 1.35
CA THR A 852 19.27 -5.03 1.70
C THR A 852 18.59 -5.60 2.94
N HIS A 853 18.52 -6.94 3.04
CA HIS A 853 17.87 -7.57 4.19
C HIS A 853 18.83 -7.74 5.36
N ARG A 854 19.81 -8.62 5.24
CA ARG A 854 20.68 -8.99 6.35
C ARG A 854 22.13 -8.62 6.13
N PHE A 855 22.57 -8.54 4.88
CA PHE A 855 23.93 -8.13 4.59
C PHE A 855 24.09 -7.52 3.20
N VAL A 856 25.11 -6.68 3.10
CA VAL A 856 25.71 -6.27 1.84
C VAL A 856 27.16 -6.76 1.82
N ARG A 857 27.57 -7.36 0.72
CA ARG A 857 28.93 -7.88 0.51
C ARG A 857 29.59 -7.19 -0.67
N ILE A 858 30.86 -6.83 -0.50
CA ILE A 858 31.71 -6.33 -1.57
C ILE A 858 32.96 -7.21 -1.63
N ALA A 859 33.39 -7.59 -2.83
CA ALA A 859 34.50 -8.49 -3.03
C ALA A 859 35.36 -8.06 -4.22
N ASP A 860 36.69 -8.15 -4.05
CA ASP A 860 37.65 -8.18 -5.14
C ASP A 860 38.13 -9.62 -5.40
N ALA A 861 39.20 -9.78 -6.20
CA ALA A 861 39.70 -11.11 -6.56
C ALA A 861 40.21 -11.90 -5.35
N ASP A 862 40.74 -11.22 -4.34
CA ASP A 862 41.51 -11.82 -3.25
C ASP A 862 40.84 -11.71 -1.89
N TYR A 863 39.84 -10.83 -1.76
CA TYR A 863 39.23 -10.50 -0.46
C TYR A 863 37.77 -10.08 -0.56
N ALA A 864 37.04 -10.31 0.50
CA ALA A 864 35.68 -9.82 0.64
C ALA A 864 35.44 -9.25 2.03
N ALA A 865 34.59 -8.21 2.08
CA ALA A 865 34.06 -7.64 3.31
C ALA A 865 32.54 -7.58 3.23
N ALA A 866 31.89 -7.76 4.38
CA ALA A 866 30.44 -7.62 4.46
C ALA A 866 30.05 -6.82 5.69
N VAL A 867 29.06 -5.95 5.51
CA VAL A 867 28.30 -5.37 6.62
C VAL A 867 27.03 -6.19 6.78
N SER A 868 26.79 -6.70 7.97
CA SER A 868 25.64 -7.57 8.23
C SER A 868 24.86 -7.12 9.47
N THR A 869 23.55 -7.33 9.45
CA THR A 869 22.68 -7.21 10.60
C THR A 869 22.39 -8.63 11.10
N PRO A 870 22.84 -9.02 12.30
CA PRO A 870 22.50 -10.34 12.85
C PRO A 870 20.99 -10.44 13.08
N PRO A 871 20.41 -11.66 13.09
CA PRO A 871 19.03 -11.85 13.49
C PRO A 871 18.82 -11.29 14.90
N PRO A 872 17.66 -10.67 15.18
CA PRO A 872 17.34 -10.24 16.54
C PRO A 872 17.48 -11.44 17.48
N THR A 873 18.44 -11.38 18.38
CA THR A 873 18.54 -12.33 19.49
C THR A 873 17.31 -12.12 20.38
N ALA A 874 16.70 -13.21 20.82
CA ALA A 874 15.69 -13.14 21.89
C ALA A 874 16.26 -12.31 23.04
N PRO A 875 15.46 -11.45 23.71
CA PRO A 875 15.96 -10.64 24.80
C PRO A 875 16.56 -11.56 25.85
N THR A 876 17.87 -11.49 26.04
CA THR A 876 18.49 -12.03 27.24
C THR A 876 17.79 -11.35 28.40
N SER A 877 17.18 -12.12 29.28
CA SER A 877 16.44 -11.67 30.45
C SER A 877 17.17 -10.51 31.15
N ALA A 878 16.71 -9.28 30.90
CA ALA A 878 16.96 -8.21 31.85
C ALA A 878 16.07 -8.47 33.08
N PRO A 879 16.56 -8.24 34.31
CA PRO A 879 15.73 -8.44 35.48
C PRO A 879 14.51 -7.54 35.39
N SER A 880 13.34 -8.14 35.51
CA SER A 880 12.04 -7.49 35.55
C SER A 880 11.97 -6.54 36.73
N THR A 881 12.20 -5.25 36.49
CA THR A 881 11.71 -4.23 37.40
C THR A 881 10.25 -3.98 37.03
N PRO A 882 9.28 -4.14 37.96
CA PRO A 882 7.88 -3.95 37.64
C PRO A 882 7.65 -2.48 37.25
N MET A 883 7.15 -2.24 36.06
CA MET A 883 6.64 -0.93 35.68
C MET A 883 5.48 -0.57 36.60
N ARG A 884 5.69 0.38 37.47
CA ARG A 884 4.62 1.08 38.15
C ARG A 884 3.85 1.86 37.12
N HIS A 885 2.53 1.64 37.08
CA HIS A 885 1.60 2.51 36.37
C HIS A 885 1.78 3.95 36.86
N MET A 886 2.36 4.77 36.02
CA MET A 886 2.24 6.22 36.16
C MET A 886 1.16 6.70 35.20
N ALA A 887 0.12 7.28 35.77
CA ALA A 887 -0.92 7.99 35.05
C ALA A 887 -0.31 9.11 34.18
N PRO A 888 -0.92 9.46 33.04
CA PRO A 888 -0.40 10.52 32.20
C PRO A 888 -0.51 11.88 32.92
N ALA A 889 0.62 12.43 33.32
CA ALA A 889 0.68 13.82 33.70
C ALA A 889 0.67 14.67 32.44
N ALA A 890 -0.33 15.52 32.32
CA ALA A 890 -0.41 16.56 31.30
C ALA A 890 0.83 17.47 31.41
N ALA A 891 1.67 17.45 30.39
CA ALA A 891 2.76 18.39 30.25
C ALA A 891 2.26 19.63 29.51
N PRO A 892 2.56 20.85 29.96
CA PRO A 892 2.12 22.08 29.31
C PRO A 892 2.86 22.28 28.00
N TRP A 893 2.12 22.58 26.95
CA TRP A 893 2.59 23.00 25.65
C TRP A 893 3.43 24.27 25.75
N CYS A 894 4.69 24.19 25.42
CA CYS A 894 5.49 25.35 25.13
C CYS A 894 5.43 25.60 23.62
N GLY A 895 4.66 26.64 23.25
CA GLY A 895 4.54 27.08 21.89
C GLY A 895 5.85 27.60 21.34
N SER A 896 6.51 26.88 20.48
CA SER A 896 7.52 27.43 19.58
C SER A 896 6.90 27.45 18.18
N ARG A 897 6.80 28.65 17.62
CA ARG A 897 6.36 28.91 16.26
C ARG A 897 7.30 28.17 15.30
N CYS A 898 6.85 27.05 14.78
CA CYS A 898 7.47 26.44 13.60
C CYS A 898 6.94 27.12 12.35
N CYS A 899 7.83 27.40 11.41
CA CYS A 899 7.49 27.91 10.08
C CYS A 899 6.46 26.99 9.39
N PRO A 900 5.48 27.54 8.66
CA PRO A 900 4.32 26.80 8.17
C PRO A 900 4.58 26.08 6.84
N HIS A 901 5.69 25.39 6.66
CA HIS A 901 5.93 24.64 5.43
C HIS A 901 6.70 23.36 5.72
N ARG A 902 6.06 22.22 5.41
CA ARG A 902 6.63 20.90 5.15
C ARG A 902 6.95 20.03 6.37
N CYS A 903 5.96 19.29 6.82
CA CYS A 903 6.16 18.00 7.46
C CYS A 903 4.97 17.10 7.13
N THR A 904 5.19 15.84 6.90
CA THR A 904 4.14 14.88 6.61
C THR A 904 3.39 14.43 7.86
N PRO A 905 2.22 13.83 7.73
CA PRO A 905 1.51 13.19 8.84
C PRO A 905 2.34 12.13 9.58
N THR A 906 3.41 11.66 8.97
CA THR A 906 4.32 10.65 9.52
C THR A 906 5.44 11.20 10.39
N HIS A 907 5.74 12.47 10.32
CA HIS A 907 6.75 13.14 11.15
C HIS A 907 6.16 13.89 12.34
N ALA A 908 5.09 13.35 12.95
CA ALA A 908 4.84 13.75 14.33
C ALA A 908 6.08 13.34 15.15
N PRO A 909 6.70 14.24 15.92
CA PRO A 909 7.82 13.87 16.75
C PRO A 909 7.38 12.70 17.61
N THR A 910 7.99 11.55 17.41
CA THR A 910 7.80 10.39 18.27
C THR A 910 8.30 10.79 19.65
N LYS A 911 7.43 11.36 20.48
CA LYS A 911 7.57 11.35 21.93
C LYS A 911 7.40 9.92 22.42
N ALA A 912 8.29 9.07 22.01
CA ALA A 912 8.40 7.74 22.56
C ALA A 912 9.88 7.49 22.82
N HIS A 913 10.25 7.43 24.07
CA HIS A 913 11.44 6.75 24.54
C HIS A 913 11.34 5.28 24.09
N THR A 914 11.70 4.99 22.87
CA THR A 914 11.99 3.64 22.43
C THR A 914 13.44 3.65 21.99
N PRO A 915 14.35 3.06 22.75
CA PRO A 915 15.71 2.88 22.28
C PRO A 915 15.66 1.98 21.04
N SER A 916 15.92 2.55 19.88
CA SER A 916 16.16 1.78 18.67
C SER A 916 17.56 1.20 18.78
N ARG A 917 17.67 -0.12 19.10
CA ARG A 917 18.95 -0.82 19.06
C ARG A 917 19.20 -1.29 17.63
N GLY A 918 20.13 -0.66 16.93
CA GLY A 918 20.73 -1.20 15.71
C GLY A 918 21.95 -2.05 16.07
N LEU A 919 22.05 -3.27 15.56
CA LEU A 919 23.22 -4.13 15.68
C LEU A 919 23.79 -4.36 14.27
N TRP A 920 25.05 -4.00 14.07
CA TRP A 920 25.76 -4.27 12.82
C TRP A 920 27.06 -5.01 13.08
N SER A 921 27.51 -5.76 12.10
CA SER A 921 28.76 -6.48 12.18
C SER A 921 29.54 -6.33 10.90
N LEU A 922 30.82 -5.98 10.98
CA LEU A 922 31.73 -6.04 9.85
C LEU A 922 32.50 -7.36 9.92
N THR A 923 32.36 -8.19 8.91
CA THR A 923 33.02 -9.48 8.80
C THR A 923 33.88 -9.53 7.56
N PRO A 924 35.21 -9.76 7.66
CA PRO A 924 36.01 -10.22 6.55
C PRO A 924 35.65 -11.67 6.21
N ILE A 925 35.40 -11.92 4.94
CA ILE A 925 35.02 -13.24 4.42
C ILE A 925 36.15 -13.89 3.67
#